data_51b5b954071df782738e5bde6ae4a614
#
_entry.id   51b5b954071df782738e5bde6ae4a614
#
_cell.length_a   1.000
_cell.length_b   1.000
_cell.length_c   1.000
_cell.angle_alpha   90.00
_cell.angle_beta   90.00
_cell.angle_gamma   90.00
#
_symmetry.space_group_name_H-M   'P 1'
#
loop_
_entity.id
_entity.type
_entity.pdbx_description
1 polymer ?
#
loop_
_entity_poly.entity_id
_entity_poly.type
_entity_poly.pdbx_seq_one_letter_code
_entity_poly.pdbx_strand_id
1 'polypeptide(L)'
;MKKKSDQPNDACFKRKRGFHLMGLNFNADGIVKGFFGGNAYLAILFLLFICIFLFKSAIGFIPNYRTELSEARESGIEAANHINYQLVGYDALYTKINQAFINEKRAKFGDLATLVPIYEEFETIIDDELEDEVDEYTEMDDGPEKKAFATELTGLVTKACAELPKEALLKSIQARLPETTEINTETYDKALLYAHEYALNDYETPDEVDEIPSMINEQMGDFNKAIGLIKTSDDDLRSIFKNIDKLASDTNTKLANNRKNSASIASLKADLEDSDIDPQVAEAIKARIVELEPNIVEIDTEETILPIYEEIAKHDAAADEMVNQFEEGLQLLEKTEITTEKSNILISESGRLFTELKEIVVERKKSLSEWKHDKPVTIWNSITAFFFGADWKTGSDRQSLYGLVPLFSGSLLISLVAMLFAVPLAVGAAIYVNQFAHKKEAGILKPAIEFIQAIPSVVLGLFGVLVVAGLLQFISQISWLSWVPGFPIQDRLNVLLAGLLLAFMACPTIFTLAEDALNNVPKAYSEASLAMGANKLQTVVKVVVPASLSGIIAAIMLGFGRVIGETMVVLLVAGNKAKIPDLSQGLGALGESVHTMTGIIAQEYGELEPGVLHWKALFMVGLVLFLISLSINSVCQRVISRKSR
;
A
#
# COMPACT_ATOMS: atom_id res chain seq x y z
N MET A 1 -86.84 -13.93 -31.29
CA MET A 1 -85.75 -14.22 -32.28
C MET A 1 -84.41 -14.03 -31.64
N LYS A 2 -83.76 -15.14 -31.35
CA LYS A 2 -82.44 -15.19 -30.71
C LYS A 2 -81.30 -15.07 -31.77
N LYS A 3 -80.38 -14.09 -31.64
CA LYS A 3 -79.14 -14.04 -32.39
C LYS A 3 -78.06 -14.62 -31.54
N LYS A 4 -77.49 -15.77 -31.96
CA LYS A 4 -76.25 -16.36 -31.47
C LYS A 4 -75.08 -15.44 -31.82
N SER A 5 -74.27 -15.10 -30.84
CA SER A 5 -72.98 -14.52 -31.05
C SER A 5 -71.96 -15.64 -31.21
N ASP A 6 -71.32 -15.70 -32.36
CA ASP A 6 -70.18 -16.57 -32.65
C ASP A 6 -68.91 -16.10 -31.83
N GLN A 7 -68.45 -16.99 -31.01
CA GLN A 7 -67.08 -16.87 -30.48
C GLN A 7 -66.09 -17.46 -31.50
N PRO A 8 -64.98 -16.82 -31.77
CA PRO A 8 -63.92 -17.43 -32.59
C PRO A 8 -63.14 -18.51 -31.78
N ASN A 9 -63.03 -19.66 -32.41
CA ASN A 9 -62.23 -20.81 -31.97
C ASN A 9 -60.76 -20.46 -31.73
N ASP A 10 -60.31 -20.49 -30.47
CA ASP A 10 -58.93 -20.63 -30.08
C ASP A 10 -58.50 -22.08 -30.25
N ALA A 11 -58.31 -22.50 -31.50
CA ALA A 11 -57.70 -23.79 -31.87
C ALA A 11 -56.52 -23.53 -32.78
N CYS A 12 -55.42 -23.07 -32.21
CA CYS A 12 -54.18 -23.07 -32.97
C CYS A 12 -52.97 -23.27 -32.07
N PHE A 13 -52.20 -24.31 -32.48
CA PHE A 13 -50.83 -24.62 -32.01
C PHE A 13 -50.64 -25.36 -30.68
N LYS A 14 -51.16 -26.60 -30.59
CA LYS A 14 -50.47 -27.71 -29.94
C LYS A 14 -49.80 -28.59 -30.99
N ARG A 15 -48.69 -28.12 -31.57
CA ARG A 15 -47.76 -28.99 -32.31
C ARG A 15 -46.76 -29.60 -31.32
N LYS A 16 -47.11 -30.75 -30.75
CA LYS A 16 -46.14 -31.66 -30.12
C LYS A 16 -45.19 -32.21 -31.20
N ARG A 17 -44.00 -31.60 -31.39
CA ARG A 17 -42.90 -32.23 -32.11
C ARG A 17 -42.12 -33.05 -31.10
N GLY A 18 -42.47 -34.30 -30.90
CA GLY A 18 -41.64 -35.32 -30.29
C GLY A 18 -40.61 -35.81 -31.29
N PHE A 19 -39.33 -35.73 -30.97
CA PHE A 19 -38.26 -36.40 -31.68
C PHE A 19 -38.14 -37.83 -31.11
N HIS A 20 -38.40 -38.86 -31.91
CA HIS A 20 -38.22 -40.26 -31.53
C HIS A 20 -36.79 -40.67 -31.87
N LEU A 21 -35.93 -40.85 -30.85
CA LEU A 21 -34.69 -41.55 -30.95
C LEU A 21 -34.69 -42.67 -29.90
N MET A 22 -34.55 -43.91 -30.33
CA MET A 22 -34.45 -45.13 -29.48
C MET A 22 -35.62 -45.35 -28.49
N GLY A 23 -36.88 -45.19 -28.90
CA GLY A 23 -38.02 -45.64 -28.12
C GLY A 23 -38.38 -44.77 -26.90
N LEU A 24 -37.73 -43.63 -26.67
CA LEU A 24 -38.00 -42.65 -25.61
C LEU A 24 -38.73 -41.44 -26.21
N ASN A 25 -39.90 -41.14 -25.69
CA ASN A 25 -40.66 -39.90 -26.02
C ASN A 25 -40.00 -38.70 -25.32
N PHE A 26 -39.05 -38.06 -25.97
CA PHE A 26 -38.46 -36.82 -25.47
C PHE A 26 -39.40 -35.62 -25.76
N ASN A 27 -40.00 -35.08 -24.73
CA ASN A 27 -40.72 -33.83 -24.82
C ASN A 27 -39.68 -32.71 -24.95
N ALA A 28 -39.60 -32.03 -26.11
CA ALA A 28 -38.60 -30.98 -26.37
C ALA A 28 -38.62 -29.89 -25.28
N ASP A 29 -39.79 -29.53 -24.74
CA ASP A 29 -39.93 -28.59 -23.63
C ASP A 29 -39.33 -29.12 -22.31
N GLY A 30 -39.39 -30.45 -22.08
CA GLY A 30 -38.79 -31.12 -20.94
C GLY A 30 -37.26 -31.10 -21.00
N ILE A 31 -36.69 -31.35 -22.20
CA ILE A 31 -35.24 -31.30 -22.41
C ILE A 31 -34.72 -29.88 -22.23
N VAL A 32 -35.39 -28.87 -22.81
CA VAL A 32 -35.01 -27.47 -22.70
C VAL A 32 -35.09 -27.01 -21.24
N LYS A 33 -36.16 -27.33 -20.51
CA LYS A 33 -36.29 -27.02 -19.07
C LYS A 33 -35.25 -27.75 -18.24
N GLY A 34 -34.98 -29.04 -18.55
CA GLY A 34 -33.91 -29.80 -17.87
C GLY A 34 -32.52 -29.25 -18.12
N PHE A 35 -32.25 -28.82 -19.35
CA PHE A 35 -30.95 -28.22 -19.69
C PHE A 35 -30.74 -26.88 -18.96
N PHE A 36 -31.69 -25.95 -19.03
CA PHE A 36 -31.58 -24.67 -18.34
C PHE A 36 -31.61 -24.83 -16.80
N GLY A 37 -32.46 -25.72 -16.27
CA GLY A 37 -32.49 -26.05 -14.86
C GLY A 37 -31.17 -26.68 -14.39
N GLY A 38 -30.64 -27.62 -15.17
CA GLY A 38 -29.35 -28.25 -14.91
C GLY A 38 -28.18 -27.27 -14.86
N ASN A 39 -28.14 -26.33 -15.81
CA ASN A 39 -27.13 -25.26 -15.81
C ASN A 39 -27.24 -24.34 -14.60
N ALA A 40 -28.46 -24.01 -14.16
CA ALA A 40 -28.66 -23.21 -12.96
C ALA A 40 -28.16 -23.94 -11.69
N TYR A 41 -28.49 -25.25 -11.55
CA TYR A 41 -27.96 -26.06 -10.44
C TYR A 41 -26.44 -26.22 -10.50
N LEU A 42 -25.88 -26.38 -11.71
CA LEU A 42 -24.44 -26.47 -11.90
C LEU A 42 -23.73 -25.17 -11.46
N ALA A 43 -24.27 -24.01 -11.82
CA ALA A 43 -23.73 -22.72 -11.36
C ALA A 43 -23.77 -22.57 -9.84
N ILE A 44 -24.85 -23.01 -9.18
CA ILE A 44 -24.93 -23.03 -7.71
C ILE A 44 -23.90 -24.00 -7.11
N LEU A 45 -23.72 -25.17 -7.73
CA LEU A 45 -22.75 -26.17 -7.28
C LEU A 45 -21.31 -25.61 -7.38
N PHE A 46 -20.97 -24.94 -8.49
CA PHE A 46 -19.65 -24.29 -8.63
C PHE A 46 -19.44 -23.19 -7.59
N LEU A 47 -20.44 -22.35 -7.33
CA LEU A 47 -20.38 -21.34 -6.30
C LEU A 47 -20.15 -21.98 -4.92
N LEU A 48 -20.90 -23.02 -4.60
CA LEU A 48 -20.72 -23.77 -3.34
C LEU A 48 -19.32 -24.38 -3.24
N PHE A 49 -18.81 -24.95 -4.33
CA PHE A 49 -17.45 -25.51 -4.38
C PHE A 49 -16.39 -24.43 -4.14
N ILE A 50 -16.50 -23.26 -4.76
CA ILE A 50 -15.60 -22.11 -4.51
C ILE A 50 -15.68 -21.69 -3.04
N CYS A 51 -16.87 -21.57 -2.47
CA CYS A 51 -17.03 -21.25 -1.05
C CYS A 51 -16.34 -22.27 -0.14
N ILE A 52 -16.59 -23.57 -0.36
CA ILE A 52 -15.98 -24.65 0.42
C ILE A 52 -14.45 -24.61 0.27
N PHE A 53 -13.93 -24.38 -0.94
CA PHE A 53 -12.50 -24.29 -1.19
C PHE A 53 -11.87 -23.11 -0.44
N LEU A 54 -12.47 -21.90 -0.52
CA LEU A 54 -11.99 -20.73 0.20
C LEU A 54 -12.00 -20.95 1.71
N PHE A 55 -13.10 -21.50 2.25
CA PHE A 55 -13.18 -21.82 3.68
C PHE A 55 -12.13 -22.85 4.10
N LYS A 56 -11.96 -23.94 3.33
CA LYS A 56 -10.96 -24.98 3.62
C LYS A 56 -9.55 -24.39 3.62
N SER A 57 -9.23 -23.53 2.66
CA SER A 57 -7.91 -22.93 2.52
C SER A 57 -7.63 -21.89 3.62
N ALA A 58 -8.65 -21.13 4.04
CA ALA A 58 -8.53 -20.11 5.07
C ALA A 58 -8.56 -20.65 6.51
N ILE A 59 -9.27 -21.78 6.76
CA ILE A 59 -9.58 -22.25 8.13
C ILE A 59 -8.32 -22.56 8.94
N GLY A 60 -7.24 -22.99 8.28
CA GLY A 60 -5.97 -23.28 8.92
C GLY A 60 -5.14 -22.05 9.27
N PHE A 61 -5.56 -20.84 8.85
CA PHE A 61 -4.80 -19.62 9.11
C PHE A 61 -4.77 -19.27 10.60
N ILE A 62 -5.91 -19.13 11.24
CA ILE A 62 -6.00 -18.66 12.63
C ILE A 62 -5.21 -19.53 13.63
N PRO A 63 -5.31 -20.88 13.59
CA PRO A 63 -4.48 -21.73 14.45
C PRO A 63 -2.99 -21.58 14.19
N ASN A 64 -2.56 -21.55 12.93
CA ASN A 64 -1.15 -21.41 12.57
C ASN A 64 -0.61 -20.02 12.96
N TYR A 65 -1.39 -18.98 12.74
CA TYR A 65 -1.01 -17.61 13.14
C TYR A 65 -0.90 -17.47 14.66
N ARG A 66 -1.78 -18.17 15.40
CA ARG A 66 -1.66 -18.27 16.87
C ARG A 66 -0.31 -18.85 17.27
N THR A 67 0.14 -19.91 16.60
CA THR A 67 1.43 -20.54 16.90
C THR A 67 2.58 -19.56 16.64
N GLU A 68 2.57 -18.84 15.53
CA GLU A 68 3.59 -17.84 15.22
C GLU A 68 3.60 -16.67 16.22
N LEU A 69 2.43 -16.19 16.63
CA LEU A 69 2.31 -15.18 17.68
C LEU A 69 2.82 -15.69 19.03
N SER A 70 2.61 -17.00 19.35
CA SER A 70 3.13 -17.61 20.57
C SER A 70 4.65 -17.68 20.55
N GLU A 71 5.24 -18.12 19.43
CA GLU A 71 6.69 -18.19 19.25
C GLU A 71 7.35 -16.80 19.31
N ALA A 72 6.74 -15.80 18.68
CA ALA A 72 7.21 -14.42 18.76
C ALA A 72 7.15 -13.85 20.19
N ARG A 73 6.19 -14.27 21.00
CA ARG A 73 6.10 -13.91 22.42
C ARG A 73 7.15 -14.65 23.25
N GLU A 74 7.23 -15.96 23.10
CA GLU A 74 8.17 -16.84 23.81
C GLU A 74 9.63 -16.49 23.50
N SER A 75 9.93 -16.05 22.28
CA SER A 75 11.26 -15.61 21.87
C SER A 75 11.63 -14.18 22.27
N GLY A 76 10.64 -13.33 22.63
CA GLY A 76 10.85 -11.89 22.89
C GLY A 76 10.73 -10.98 21.68
N ILE A 77 10.44 -11.50 20.48
CA ILE A 77 10.23 -10.68 19.26
C ILE A 77 9.06 -9.71 19.45
N GLU A 78 8.00 -10.11 20.17
CA GLU A 78 6.87 -9.23 20.48
C GLU A 78 7.34 -7.98 21.25
N ALA A 79 8.27 -8.14 22.20
CA ALA A 79 8.85 -7.03 22.95
C ALA A 79 9.71 -6.13 22.04
N ALA A 80 10.56 -6.71 21.19
CA ALA A 80 11.34 -5.96 20.20
C ALA A 80 10.43 -5.16 19.26
N ASN A 81 9.31 -5.74 18.80
CA ASN A 81 8.36 -5.08 17.93
C ASN A 81 7.67 -3.87 18.60
N HIS A 82 7.41 -3.91 19.90
CA HIS A 82 6.88 -2.76 20.63
C HIS A 82 7.84 -1.57 20.62
N ILE A 83 9.15 -1.80 20.74
CA ILE A 83 10.17 -0.77 20.67
C ILE A 83 10.38 -0.29 19.23
N ASN A 84 10.45 -1.21 18.27
CA ASN A 84 10.59 -0.86 16.86
C ASN A 84 9.46 0.05 16.36
N TYR A 85 8.24 -0.14 16.86
CA TYR A 85 7.10 0.70 16.48
C TYR A 85 7.29 2.16 16.90
N GLN A 86 7.92 2.40 18.05
CA GLN A 86 8.28 3.75 18.51
C GLN A 86 9.38 4.35 17.62
N LEU A 87 10.41 3.57 17.29
CA LEU A 87 11.52 3.99 16.42
C LEU A 87 11.05 4.34 15.00
N VAL A 88 10.13 3.57 14.44
CA VAL A 88 9.53 3.88 13.11
C VAL A 88 8.76 5.20 13.14
N GLY A 89 7.99 5.46 14.20
CA GLY A 89 7.30 6.73 14.40
C GLY A 89 8.28 7.89 14.52
N TYR A 90 9.36 7.69 15.25
CA TYR A 90 10.44 8.64 15.40
C TYR A 90 11.15 8.94 14.07
N ASP A 91 11.53 7.91 13.30
CA ASP A 91 12.19 8.06 12.00
C ASP A 91 11.35 8.88 11.01
N ALA A 92 10.03 8.68 11.02
CA ALA A 92 9.11 9.45 10.18
C ALA A 92 9.12 10.95 10.53
N LEU A 93 9.20 11.27 11.82
CA LEU A 93 9.33 12.64 12.33
C LEU A 93 10.67 13.26 11.98
N TYR A 94 11.75 12.56 12.30
CA TYR A 94 13.11 13.00 11.99
C TYR A 94 13.27 13.30 10.50
N THR A 95 12.77 12.43 9.64
CA THR A 95 12.81 12.63 8.18
C THR A 95 12.15 13.94 7.77
N LYS A 96 10.98 14.29 8.31
CA LYS A 96 10.29 15.55 7.99
C LYS A 96 11.09 16.77 8.47
N ILE A 97 11.63 16.74 9.67
CA ILE A 97 12.44 17.83 10.22
C ILE A 97 13.73 18.00 9.43
N ASN A 98 14.36 16.89 9.06
CA ASN A 98 15.57 16.93 8.22
C ASN A 98 15.27 17.48 6.82
N GLN A 99 14.12 17.15 6.23
CA GLN A 99 13.68 17.78 4.97
C GLN A 99 13.46 19.29 5.12
N ALA A 100 12.87 19.73 6.25
CA ALA A 100 12.70 21.15 6.53
C ALA A 100 14.06 21.85 6.63
N PHE A 101 15.03 21.25 7.33
CA PHE A 101 16.40 21.74 7.44
C PHE A 101 17.08 21.89 6.08
N ILE A 102 17.01 20.86 5.26
CA ILE A 102 17.61 20.87 3.91
C ILE A 102 16.97 21.97 3.06
N ASN A 103 15.64 22.13 3.12
CA ASN A 103 14.94 23.19 2.40
C ASN A 103 15.40 24.59 2.84
N GLU A 104 15.54 24.83 4.15
CA GLU A 104 16.05 26.11 4.68
C GLU A 104 17.50 26.36 4.29
N LYS A 105 18.36 25.34 4.42
CA LYS A 105 19.74 25.40 4.00
C LYS A 105 19.87 25.83 2.53
N ARG A 106 19.04 25.23 1.67
CA ARG A 106 19.01 25.57 0.24
C ARG A 106 18.46 26.98 -0.01
N ALA A 107 17.42 27.39 0.69
CA ALA A 107 16.84 28.72 0.52
C ALA A 107 17.80 29.83 0.95
N LYS A 108 18.56 29.63 2.03
CA LYS A 108 19.53 30.60 2.56
C LYS A 108 20.84 30.63 1.74
N PHE A 109 21.34 29.47 1.30
CA PHE A 109 22.68 29.36 0.69
C PHE A 109 22.64 29.01 -0.80
N GLY A 110 21.46 28.79 -1.38
CA GLY A 110 21.28 28.48 -2.81
C GLY A 110 22.09 27.25 -3.24
N ASP A 111 22.88 27.41 -4.30
CA ASP A 111 23.67 26.30 -4.85
C ASP A 111 24.88 25.91 -3.97
N LEU A 112 25.33 26.78 -3.05
CA LEU A 112 26.38 26.44 -2.08
C LEU A 112 26.00 25.28 -1.17
N ALA A 113 24.72 25.12 -0.84
CA ALA A 113 24.24 24.01 -0.02
C ALA A 113 24.34 22.64 -0.72
N THR A 114 24.42 22.63 -2.05
CA THR A 114 24.56 21.41 -2.86
C THR A 114 25.99 21.17 -3.32
N LEU A 115 26.81 22.20 -3.34
CA LEU A 115 28.21 22.14 -3.78
C LEU A 115 29.04 21.21 -2.92
N VAL A 116 28.99 21.36 -1.59
CA VAL A 116 29.81 20.60 -0.65
C VAL A 116 29.56 19.09 -0.74
N PRO A 117 28.31 18.60 -0.71
CA PRO A 117 28.04 17.17 -0.89
C PRO A 117 28.55 16.57 -2.22
N ILE A 118 28.52 17.36 -3.30
CA ILE A 118 29.02 16.92 -4.60
C ILE A 118 30.55 16.87 -4.58
N TYR A 119 31.18 17.87 -3.98
CA TYR A 119 32.63 17.93 -3.84
C TYR A 119 33.15 16.78 -2.98
N GLU A 120 32.55 16.49 -1.81
CA GLU A 120 32.93 15.38 -0.93
C GLU A 120 32.84 14.01 -1.64
N GLU A 121 31.90 13.84 -2.56
CA GLU A 121 31.82 12.62 -3.36
C GLU A 121 32.95 12.55 -4.41
N PHE A 122 33.33 13.69 -5.00
CA PHE A 122 34.47 13.74 -5.92
C PHE A 122 35.81 13.54 -5.20
N GLU A 123 35.96 14.09 -3.99
CA GLU A 123 37.08 13.84 -3.10
C GLU A 123 37.25 12.33 -2.84
N THR A 124 36.16 11.64 -2.46
CA THR A 124 36.17 10.20 -2.24
C THR A 124 36.62 9.41 -3.49
N ILE A 125 36.17 9.84 -4.69
CA ILE A 125 36.56 9.19 -5.94
C ILE A 125 38.05 9.39 -6.22
N ILE A 126 38.58 10.57 -5.92
CA ILE A 126 40.04 10.86 -6.10
C ILE A 126 40.85 10.01 -5.13
N ASP A 127 40.45 9.94 -3.86
CA ASP A 127 41.13 9.15 -2.85
C ASP A 127 41.11 7.64 -3.14
N ASP A 128 39.96 7.13 -3.69
CA ASP A 128 39.79 5.71 -3.98
C ASP A 128 40.42 5.26 -5.31
N GLU A 129 40.37 6.11 -6.35
CA GLU A 129 40.70 5.72 -7.72
C GLU A 129 41.98 6.34 -8.28
N LEU A 130 42.48 7.46 -7.73
CA LEU A 130 43.58 8.25 -8.27
C LEU A 130 44.70 8.53 -7.24
N GLU A 131 44.75 7.78 -6.13
CA GLU A 131 45.76 7.94 -5.08
C GLU A 131 47.17 7.88 -5.65
N ASP A 132 47.47 6.85 -6.45
CA ASP A 132 48.80 6.63 -7.03
C ASP A 132 49.23 7.80 -7.96
N GLU A 133 48.34 8.36 -8.77
CA GLU A 133 48.61 9.46 -9.71
C GLU A 133 48.76 10.80 -9.00
N VAL A 134 48.01 11.05 -7.93
CA VAL A 134 48.15 12.27 -7.11
C VAL A 134 49.48 12.24 -6.35
N ASP A 135 49.85 11.10 -5.76
CA ASP A 135 51.14 10.92 -5.07
C ASP A 135 52.33 11.10 -6.03
N GLU A 136 52.24 10.54 -7.25
CA GLU A 136 53.27 10.75 -8.27
C GLU A 136 53.43 12.24 -8.63
N TYR A 137 52.30 12.96 -8.75
CA TYR A 137 52.30 14.41 -9.02
C TYR A 137 52.97 15.22 -7.89
N THR A 138 52.66 14.88 -6.64
CA THR A 138 53.18 15.63 -5.47
C THR A 138 54.67 15.42 -5.27
N GLU A 139 55.20 14.24 -5.56
CA GLU A 139 56.61 13.92 -5.48
C GLU A 139 57.47 14.54 -6.61
N MET A 140 56.87 15.08 -7.69
CA MET A 140 57.58 15.69 -8.81
C MET A 140 58.18 17.05 -8.45
N ASP A 141 59.41 17.28 -8.91
CA ASP A 141 60.08 18.59 -8.83
C ASP A 141 59.43 19.63 -9.74
N ASP A 142 59.41 20.89 -9.30
CA ASP A 142 58.86 22.00 -10.09
C ASP A 142 59.57 22.17 -11.44
N GLY A 143 58.82 21.90 -12.54
CA GLY A 143 59.38 21.95 -13.88
C GLY A 143 58.32 21.84 -14.99
N PRO A 144 58.76 21.84 -16.24
CA PRO A 144 57.84 21.70 -17.38
C PRO A 144 57.18 20.31 -17.40
N GLU A 145 57.81 19.29 -16.86
CA GLU A 145 57.23 17.92 -16.74
C GLU A 145 56.09 17.87 -15.75
N LYS A 146 56.26 18.48 -14.56
CA LYS A 146 55.16 18.60 -13.57
C LYS A 146 53.97 19.34 -14.13
N LYS A 147 54.16 20.40 -14.94
CA LYS A 147 53.08 21.13 -15.60
C LYS A 147 52.33 20.32 -16.66
N ALA A 148 53.05 19.44 -17.37
CA ALA A 148 52.43 18.53 -18.33
C ALA A 148 51.60 17.47 -17.61
N PHE A 149 52.13 16.91 -16.54
CA PHE A 149 51.45 15.91 -15.72
C PHE A 149 50.20 16.49 -14.98
N ALA A 150 50.29 17.75 -14.51
CA ALA A 150 49.14 18.44 -13.94
C ALA A 150 47.95 18.52 -14.94
N THR A 151 48.24 18.70 -16.22
CA THR A 151 47.18 18.72 -17.26
C THR A 151 46.62 17.32 -17.51
N GLU A 152 47.45 16.30 -17.42
CA GLU A 152 47.07 14.90 -17.51
C GLU A 152 46.22 14.49 -16.30
N LEU A 153 46.64 14.82 -15.09
CA LEU A 153 45.96 14.54 -13.83
C LEU A 153 44.55 15.20 -13.80
N THR A 154 44.43 16.46 -14.17
CA THR A 154 43.10 17.12 -14.28
C THR A 154 42.20 16.45 -15.32
N GLY A 155 42.78 15.87 -16.38
CA GLY A 155 42.04 15.05 -17.35
C GLY A 155 41.53 13.73 -16.74
N LEU A 156 42.36 13.07 -15.90
CA LEU A 156 41.97 11.85 -15.22
C LEU A 156 40.91 12.11 -14.16
N VAL A 157 41.03 13.16 -13.36
CA VAL A 157 40.01 13.58 -12.38
C VAL A 157 38.67 13.86 -13.09
N THR A 158 38.72 14.62 -14.19
CA THR A 158 37.49 14.89 -14.97
C THR A 158 36.84 13.61 -15.47
N LYS A 159 37.64 12.64 -15.91
CA LYS A 159 37.15 11.37 -16.43
C LYS A 159 36.58 10.50 -15.31
N ALA A 160 37.26 10.33 -14.19
CA ALA A 160 36.81 9.56 -13.05
C ALA A 160 35.48 10.12 -12.50
N CYS A 161 35.39 11.44 -12.27
CA CYS A 161 34.15 12.08 -11.82
C CYS A 161 33.00 11.99 -12.86
N ALA A 162 33.32 11.98 -14.16
CA ALA A 162 32.32 11.85 -15.23
C ALA A 162 31.83 10.39 -15.44
N GLU A 163 32.61 9.40 -15.02
CA GLU A 163 32.22 7.99 -15.05
C GLU A 163 31.13 7.67 -14.01
N LEU A 164 30.99 8.50 -12.97
CA LEU A 164 29.87 8.40 -12.02
C LEU A 164 28.59 8.96 -12.68
N PRO A 165 27.57 8.10 -12.98
CA PRO A 165 26.33 8.59 -13.56
C PRO A 165 25.67 9.62 -12.62
N LYS A 166 25.18 10.75 -13.18
CA LYS A 166 24.48 11.78 -12.39
C LYS A 166 23.35 11.21 -11.51
N GLU A 167 22.71 10.12 -11.93
CA GLU A 167 21.72 9.41 -11.14
C GLU A 167 22.32 8.67 -9.95
N ALA A 168 23.52 8.13 -10.07
CA ALA A 168 24.24 7.48 -8.97
C ALA A 168 24.76 8.53 -7.98
N LEU A 169 25.32 9.64 -8.47
CA LEU A 169 25.73 10.78 -7.65
C LEU A 169 24.55 11.37 -6.88
N LEU A 170 23.40 11.59 -7.55
CA LEU A 170 22.17 12.02 -6.86
C LEU A 170 21.74 11.04 -5.78
N LYS A 171 21.88 9.75 -6.01
CA LYS A 171 21.50 8.71 -5.05
C LYS A 171 22.42 8.69 -3.83
N SER A 172 23.73 8.86 -4.00
CA SER A 172 24.71 8.88 -2.90
C SER A 172 24.52 10.09 -1.98
N ILE A 173 24.24 11.25 -2.57
CA ILE A 173 24.03 12.51 -1.82
C ILE A 173 22.57 12.77 -1.45
N GLN A 174 21.62 11.93 -1.88
CA GLN A 174 20.17 12.14 -1.73
C GLN A 174 19.72 12.28 -0.27
N ALA A 175 20.39 11.59 0.66
CA ALA A 175 20.13 11.74 2.11
C ALA A 175 20.44 13.16 2.63
N ARG A 176 21.26 13.92 1.91
CA ARG A 176 21.71 15.27 2.24
C ARG A 176 21.01 16.35 1.40
N LEU A 177 20.20 15.94 0.40
CA LEU A 177 19.53 16.84 -0.55
C LEU A 177 18.02 16.56 -0.59
N PRO A 178 17.18 17.57 -0.92
CA PRO A 178 15.75 17.37 -1.15
C PRO A 178 15.48 16.40 -2.30
N GLU A 179 14.40 15.60 -2.23
CA GLU A 179 14.00 14.60 -3.24
C GLU A 179 13.86 15.15 -4.67
N THR A 180 13.64 16.46 -4.83
CA THR A 180 13.44 17.13 -6.11
C THR A 180 14.66 17.89 -6.61
N THR A 181 15.85 17.63 -6.04
CA THR A 181 17.05 18.37 -6.42
C THR A 181 17.59 17.85 -7.75
N GLU A 182 17.64 18.72 -8.76
CA GLU A 182 18.45 18.52 -9.96
C GLU A 182 19.83 19.13 -9.71
N ILE A 183 20.89 18.43 -10.05
CA ILE A 183 22.25 18.98 -9.99
C ILE A 183 22.38 20.01 -11.10
N ASN A 184 22.54 21.29 -10.71
CA ASN A 184 22.81 22.36 -11.66
C ASN A 184 24.20 22.14 -12.28
N THR A 185 24.31 22.34 -13.59
CA THR A 185 25.58 22.17 -14.33
C THR A 185 26.66 23.11 -13.78
N GLU A 186 26.31 24.34 -13.40
CA GLU A 186 27.26 25.30 -12.83
C GLU A 186 27.81 24.85 -11.48
N THR A 187 26.96 24.25 -10.61
CA THR A 187 27.39 23.72 -9.32
C THR A 187 28.25 22.47 -9.48
N TYR A 188 27.90 21.60 -10.44
CA TYR A 188 28.71 20.43 -10.80
C TYR A 188 30.10 20.84 -11.32
N ASP A 189 30.16 21.80 -12.24
CA ASP A 189 31.41 22.30 -12.82
C ASP A 189 32.29 22.97 -11.75
N LYS A 190 31.68 23.67 -10.78
CA LYS A 190 32.38 24.25 -9.64
C LYS A 190 32.95 23.18 -8.70
N ALA A 191 32.16 22.16 -8.38
CA ALA A 191 32.65 21.05 -7.56
C ALA A 191 33.81 20.32 -8.24
N LEU A 192 33.72 20.14 -9.56
CA LEU A 192 34.79 19.54 -10.35
C LEU A 192 36.06 20.41 -10.36
N LEU A 193 35.90 21.75 -10.40
CA LEU A 193 37.05 22.66 -10.31
C LEU A 193 37.77 22.51 -8.97
N TYR A 194 37.03 22.46 -7.86
CA TYR A 194 37.62 22.25 -6.54
C TYR A 194 38.22 20.85 -6.38
N ALA A 195 37.64 19.83 -7.02
CA ALA A 195 38.25 18.48 -7.06
C ALA A 195 39.58 18.47 -7.81
N HIS A 196 39.72 19.26 -8.90
CA HIS A 196 41.02 19.46 -9.55
C HIS A 196 42.05 20.15 -8.62
N GLU A 197 41.61 21.16 -7.88
CA GLU A 197 42.45 21.90 -6.95
C GLU A 197 42.92 21.00 -5.80
N TYR A 198 42.03 20.15 -5.26
CA TYR A 198 42.35 19.14 -4.26
C TYR A 198 43.44 18.16 -4.73
N ALA A 199 43.28 17.59 -5.92
CA ALA A 199 44.23 16.65 -6.49
C ALA A 199 45.60 17.31 -6.83
N LEU A 200 45.62 18.62 -7.10
CA LEU A 200 46.85 19.35 -7.41
C LEU A 200 47.56 19.93 -6.17
N ASN A 201 46.87 20.00 -5.03
CA ASN A 201 47.38 20.57 -3.78
C ASN A 201 47.60 19.54 -2.69
N ASP A 202 48.04 18.34 -3.03
CA ASP A 202 48.42 17.31 -2.06
C ASP A 202 47.31 16.95 -1.07
N TYR A 203 46.10 16.73 -1.61
CA TYR A 203 44.88 16.42 -0.84
C TYR A 203 44.47 17.51 0.17
N GLU A 204 44.90 18.76 -0.06
CA GLU A 204 44.42 19.89 0.73
C GLU A 204 43.05 20.37 0.20
N THR A 205 42.04 20.33 1.04
CA THR A 205 40.73 20.88 0.69
C THR A 205 40.84 22.38 0.41
N PRO A 206 40.31 22.87 -0.72
CA PRO A 206 40.35 24.30 -1.04
C PRO A 206 39.70 25.15 0.05
N ASP A 207 40.38 26.24 0.50
CA ASP A 207 39.93 27.14 1.56
C ASP A 207 38.47 27.59 1.37
N GLU A 208 38.06 27.89 0.11
CA GLU A 208 36.71 28.30 -0.21
C GLU A 208 35.66 27.21 0.11
N VAL A 209 36.00 25.93 -0.04
CA VAL A 209 35.12 24.80 0.27
C VAL A 209 35.11 24.54 1.78
N ASP A 210 36.28 24.62 2.43
CA ASP A 210 36.42 24.39 3.87
C ASP A 210 35.67 25.43 4.72
N GLU A 211 35.60 26.68 4.25
CA GLU A 211 34.85 27.76 4.92
C GLU A 211 33.33 27.60 4.80
N ILE A 212 32.79 26.95 3.76
CA ILE A 212 31.33 26.81 3.55
C ILE A 212 30.62 26.11 4.71
N PRO A 213 31.06 24.95 5.24
CA PRO A 213 30.43 24.30 6.36
C PRO A 213 30.39 25.16 7.63
N SER A 214 31.49 25.89 7.90
CA SER A 214 31.58 26.77 9.08
C SER A 214 30.61 27.95 8.98
N MET A 215 30.51 28.58 7.80
CA MET A 215 29.57 29.68 7.50
C MET A 215 28.11 29.18 7.61
N ILE A 216 27.79 28.02 7.05
CA ILE A 216 26.47 27.41 7.16
C ILE A 216 26.13 27.11 8.61
N ASN A 217 27.09 26.54 9.37
CA ASN A 217 26.91 26.22 10.78
C ASN A 217 26.68 27.46 11.64
N GLU A 218 27.36 28.57 11.37
CA GLU A 218 27.15 29.82 12.10
C GLU A 218 25.73 30.40 11.83
N GLN A 219 25.33 30.45 10.58
CA GLN A 219 24.03 31.03 10.20
C GLN A 219 22.83 30.15 10.47
N MET A 220 23.03 28.84 10.59
CA MET A 220 21.98 27.87 10.96
C MET A 220 22.16 27.29 12.37
N GLY A 221 22.93 27.96 13.23
CA GLY A 221 23.37 27.42 14.52
C GLY A 221 22.27 26.85 15.40
N ASP A 222 21.15 27.54 15.54
CA ASP A 222 20.02 27.06 16.35
C ASP A 222 19.28 25.90 15.68
N PHE A 223 19.17 25.91 14.34
CA PHE A 223 18.59 24.80 13.59
C PHE A 223 19.50 23.55 13.67
N ASN A 224 20.81 23.74 13.51
CA ASN A 224 21.78 22.66 13.64
C ASN A 224 21.78 22.03 15.04
N LYS A 225 21.68 22.86 16.10
CA LYS A 225 21.54 22.36 17.48
C LYS A 225 20.27 21.54 17.66
N ALA A 226 19.14 22.04 17.15
CA ALA A 226 17.86 21.34 17.22
C ALA A 226 17.92 19.98 16.51
N ILE A 227 18.46 19.94 15.28
CA ILE A 227 18.64 18.68 14.52
C ILE A 227 19.62 17.74 15.23
N GLY A 228 20.71 18.26 15.78
CA GLY A 228 21.68 17.48 16.55
C GLY A 228 21.03 16.77 17.72
N LEU A 229 20.25 17.50 18.55
CA LEU A 229 19.50 16.93 19.66
C LEU A 229 18.49 15.88 19.21
N ILE A 230 17.72 16.20 18.19
CA ILE A 230 16.74 15.27 17.63
C ILE A 230 17.46 14.02 17.08
N LYS A 231 18.53 14.17 16.33
CA LYS A 231 19.25 13.05 15.70
C LYS A 231 19.80 12.01 16.69
N THR A 232 20.24 12.46 17.86
CA THR A 232 20.85 11.59 18.89
C THR A 232 19.86 11.15 19.97
N SER A 233 18.64 11.67 19.97
CA SER A 233 17.69 11.43 21.05
C SER A 233 17.20 9.98 21.14
N ASP A 234 17.28 9.20 20.08
CA ASP A 234 16.83 7.79 20.02
C ASP A 234 17.97 6.76 20.12
N ASP A 235 19.23 7.19 20.26
CA ASP A 235 20.40 6.30 20.25
C ASP A 235 20.31 5.21 21.33
N ASP A 236 19.93 5.58 22.56
CA ASP A 236 19.78 4.63 23.65
C ASP A 236 18.62 3.65 23.38
N LEU A 237 17.51 4.14 22.86
CA LEU A 237 16.36 3.29 22.51
C LEU A 237 16.69 2.33 21.37
N ARG A 238 17.46 2.79 20.38
CA ARG A 238 17.99 1.93 19.30
C ARG A 238 18.95 0.88 19.81
N SER A 239 19.80 1.22 20.77
CA SER A 239 20.72 0.26 21.40
C SER A 239 19.96 -0.83 22.12
N ILE A 240 18.96 -0.46 22.93
CA ILE A 240 18.08 -1.41 23.63
C ILE A 240 17.36 -2.31 22.63
N PHE A 241 16.78 -1.70 21.58
CA PHE A 241 16.12 -2.44 20.50
C PHE A 241 17.05 -3.47 19.85
N LYS A 242 18.25 -3.06 19.46
CA LYS A 242 19.24 -3.92 18.80
C LYS A 242 19.64 -5.09 19.68
N ASN A 243 19.81 -4.87 20.99
CA ASN A 243 20.16 -5.91 21.94
C ASN A 243 19.02 -6.92 22.09
N ILE A 244 17.79 -6.46 22.31
CA ILE A 244 16.62 -7.33 22.43
C ILE A 244 16.36 -8.07 21.12
N ASP A 245 16.43 -7.38 19.98
CA ASP A 245 16.18 -7.95 18.66
C ASP A 245 17.15 -9.09 18.32
N LYS A 246 18.42 -8.92 18.63
CA LYS A 246 19.44 -9.97 18.44
C LYS A 246 19.13 -11.20 19.27
N LEU A 247 18.87 -11.02 20.56
CA LEU A 247 18.56 -12.12 21.48
C LEU A 247 17.26 -12.84 21.09
N ALA A 248 16.24 -12.06 20.76
CA ALA A 248 14.94 -12.57 20.35
C ALA A 248 14.98 -13.30 19.00
N SER A 249 15.72 -12.77 18.03
CA SER A 249 15.87 -13.38 16.71
C SER A 249 16.63 -14.71 16.79
N ASP A 250 17.69 -14.79 17.56
CA ASP A 250 18.44 -16.03 17.79
C ASP A 250 17.55 -17.09 18.46
N THR A 251 16.76 -16.69 19.45
CA THR A 251 15.83 -17.58 20.16
C THR A 251 14.69 -18.04 19.23
N ASN A 252 14.10 -17.12 18.44
CA ASN A 252 13.04 -17.42 17.49
C ASN A 252 13.51 -18.41 16.41
N THR A 253 14.72 -18.25 15.91
CA THR A 253 15.32 -19.15 14.93
C THR A 253 15.46 -20.58 15.49
N LYS A 254 15.88 -20.70 16.75
CA LYS A 254 15.97 -21.99 17.43
C LYS A 254 14.58 -22.62 17.61
N LEU A 255 13.57 -21.86 18.06
CA LEU A 255 12.18 -22.31 18.22
C LEU A 255 11.59 -22.78 16.89
N ALA A 256 11.75 -22.00 15.83
CA ALA A 256 11.26 -22.34 14.50
C ALA A 256 11.92 -23.63 13.95
N ASN A 257 13.24 -23.80 14.14
CA ASN A 257 13.95 -25.02 13.75
C ASN A 257 13.48 -26.22 14.57
N ASN A 258 13.29 -26.07 15.88
CA ASN A 258 12.77 -27.13 16.75
C ASN A 258 11.37 -27.56 16.30
N ARG A 259 10.48 -26.61 15.97
CA ARG A 259 9.14 -26.91 15.45
C ARG A 259 9.22 -27.67 14.11
N LYS A 260 10.05 -27.21 13.18
CA LYS A 260 10.23 -27.85 11.88
C LYS A 260 10.71 -29.30 12.03
N ASN A 261 11.73 -29.51 12.87
CA ASN A 261 12.27 -30.84 13.14
C ASN A 261 11.26 -31.74 13.85
N SER A 262 10.53 -31.22 14.87
CA SER A 262 9.49 -31.96 15.58
C SER A 262 8.33 -32.35 14.66
N ALA A 263 7.88 -31.44 13.78
CA ALA A 263 6.84 -31.73 12.80
C ALA A 263 7.28 -32.80 11.78
N SER A 264 8.54 -32.73 11.31
CA SER A 264 9.12 -33.73 10.41
C SER A 264 9.21 -35.09 11.10
N ILE A 265 9.66 -35.15 12.34
CA ILE A 265 9.72 -36.38 13.14
C ILE A 265 8.32 -36.96 13.35
N ALA A 266 7.33 -36.12 13.65
CA ALA A 266 5.94 -36.56 13.86
C ALA A 266 5.35 -37.14 12.56
N SER A 267 5.61 -36.52 11.40
CA SER A 267 5.19 -37.05 10.10
C SER A 267 5.87 -38.39 9.80
N LEU A 268 7.19 -38.47 9.98
CA LEU A 268 7.93 -39.71 9.76
C LEU A 268 7.51 -40.84 10.71
N LYS A 269 7.14 -40.53 11.95
CA LYS A 269 6.58 -41.50 12.89
C LYS A 269 5.19 -41.97 12.45
N ALA A 270 4.35 -41.08 11.94
CA ALA A 270 3.04 -41.47 11.39
C ALA A 270 3.17 -42.37 10.15
N ASP A 271 4.15 -42.07 9.26
CA ASP A 271 4.44 -42.93 8.11
C ASP A 271 4.91 -44.35 8.54
N LEU A 272 5.63 -44.47 9.65
CA LEU A 272 6.05 -45.76 10.22
C LEU A 272 4.90 -46.59 10.81
N GLU A 273 3.77 -45.97 11.15
CA GLU A 273 2.56 -46.67 11.66
C GLU A 273 1.75 -47.28 10.50
N ASP A 274 2.06 -46.97 9.26
CA ASP A 274 1.39 -47.58 8.11
C ASP A 274 1.80 -49.08 7.95
N SER A 275 0.81 -49.95 7.99
CA SER A 275 1.00 -51.40 8.01
C SER A 275 1.57 -51.99 6.67
N ASP A 276 1.57 -51.22 5.59
CA ASP A 276 1.99 -51.61 4.25
C ASP A 276 3.35 -51.08 3.83
N ILE A 277 4.14 -50.48 4.74
CA ILE A 277 5.43 -49.89 4.44
C ILE A 277 6.51 -50.94 4.13
N ASP A 278 7.30 -50.69 3.10
CA ASP A 278 8.46 -51.52 2.73
C ASP A 278 9.50 -51.49 3.88
N PRO A 279 10.05 -52.64 4.32
CA PRO A 279 11.05 -52.72 5.39
C PRO A 279 12.29 -51.86 5.15
N GLN A 280 12.74 -51.68 3.90
CA GLN A 280 13.88 -50.82 3.56
C GLN A 280 13.52 -49.31 3.75
N VAL A 281 12.29 -48.93 3.37
CA VAL A 281 11.80 -47.57 3.56
C VAL A 281 11.64 -47.28 5.06
N ALA A 282 11.11 -48.24 5.82
CA ALA A 282 10.97 -48.08 7.30
C ALA A 282 12.33 -47.90 7.99
N GLU A 283 13.39 -48.57 7.53
CA GLU A 283 14.74 -48.40 8.08
C GLU A 283 15.34 -47.02 7.73
N ALA A 284 15.13 -46.56 6.49
CA ALA A 284 15.52 -45.19 6.07
C ALA A 284 14.80 -44.11 6.87
N ILE A 285 13.50 -44.26 7.13
CA ILE A 285 12.73 -43.33 7.97
C ILE A 285 13.26 -43.31 9.40
N LYS A 286 13.55 -44.46 10.01
CA LYS A 286 14.14 -44.53 11.35
C LYS A 286 15.50 -43.84 11.41
N ALA A 287 16.36 -44.06 10.42
CA ALA A 287 17.65 -43.38 10.32
C ALA A 287 17.47 -41.84 10.23
N ARG A 288 16.49 -41.38 9.46
CA ARG A 288 16.19 -39.94 9.35
C ARG A 288 15.66 -39.35 10.66
N ILE A 289 14.85 -40.06 11.42
CA ILE A 289 14.40 -39.62 12.75
C ILE A 289 15.59 -39.47 13.69
N VAL A 290 16.50 -40.46 13.72
CA VAL A 290 17.71 -40.41 14.57
C VAL A 290 18.64 -39.24 14.18
N GLU A 291 18.67 -38.84 12.92
CA GLU A 291 19.41 -37.66 12.45
C GLU A 291 18.76 -36.34 12.88
N LEU A 292 17.43 -36.29 12.93
CA LEU A 292 16.68 -35.08 13.25
C LEU A 292 16.55 -34.84 14.77
N GLU A 293 16.45 -35.88 15.59
CA GLU A 293 16.27 -35.76 17.04
C GLU A 293 17.37 -34.92 17.75
N PRO A 294 18.68 -35.06 17.44
CA PRO A 294 19.73 -34.22 18.04
C PRO A 294 19.67 -32.75 17.65
N ASN A 295 18.96 -32.42 16.56
CA ASN A 295 18.80 -31.04 16.07
C ASN A 295 17.66 -30.29 16.80
N ILE A 296 16.96 -30.94 17.72
CA ILE A 296 16.04 -30.28 18.64
C ILE A 296 16.86 -29.80 19.84
N VAL A 297 17.12 -28.50 19.87
CA VAL A 297 17.91 -27.86 20.94
C VAL A 297 16.98 -27.51 22.09
N GLU A 298 17.33 -27.96 23.30
CA GLU A 298 16.63 -27.50 24.51
C GLU A 298 16.95 -26.03 24.74
N ILE A 299 15.94 -25.18 24.74
CA ILE A 299 16.09 -23.74 24.96
C ILE A 299 15.83 -23.48 26.43
N ASP A 300 16.87 -23.10 27.15
CA ASP A 300 16.72 -22.56 28.50
C ASP A 300 16.12 -21.15 28.39
N THR A 301 14.80 -21.07 28.55
CA THR A 301 14.05 -19.82 28.45
C THR A 301 14.45 -18.82 29.54
N GLU A 302 14.88 -19.28 30.73
CA GLU A 302 15.34 -18.36 31.76
C GLU A 302 16.66 -17.71 31.38
N GLU A 303 17.64 -18.46 30.86
CA GLU A 303 18.94 -17.93 30.44
C GLU A 303 18.83 -17.02 29.22
N THR A 304 17.96 -17.34 28.25
CA THR A 304 17.79 -16.55 27.01
C THR A 304 16.87 -15.35 27.16
N ILE A 305 15.87 -15.42 28.02
CA ILE A 305 14.85 -14.37 28.19
C ILE A 305 15.22 -13.36 29.30
N LEU A 306 15.97 -13.77 30.32
CA LEU A 306 16.38 -12.88 31.41
C LEU A 306 17.09 -11.61 30.90
N PRO A 307 18.05 -11.68 29.95
CA PRO A 307 18.69 -10.48 29.38
C PRO A 307 17.69 -9.56 28.68
N ILE A 308 16.62 -10.10 28.06
CA ILE A 308 15.58 -9.28 27.43
C ILE A 308 14.81 -8.48 28.49
N TYR A 309 14.49 -9.07 29.65
CA TYR A 309 13.85 -8.33 30.74
C TYR A 309 14.76 -7.23 31.32
N GLU A 310 16.09 -7.47 31.37
CA GLU A 310 17.05 -6.47 31.82
C GLU A 310 17.11 -5.27 30.86
N GLU A 311 17.04 -5.50 29.54
CA GLU A 311 16.97 -4.44 28.55
C GLU A 311 15.63 -3.72 28.58
N ILE A 312 14.49 -4.43 28.72
CA ILE A 312 13.16 -3.84 28.89
C ILE A 312 13.11 -2.91 30.11
N ALA A 313 13.80 -3.25 31.19
CA ALA A 313 13.83 -2.40 32.38
C ALA A 313 14.50 -1.02 32.13
N LYS A 314 15.37 -0.91 31.12
CA LYS A 314 16.00 0.35 30.71
C LYS A 314 15.12 1.18 29.75
N HIS A 315 14.16 0.54 29.10
CA HIS A 315 13.35 1.11 28.02
C HIS A 315 12.62 2.38 28.45
N ASP A 316 11.97 2.39 29.61
CA ASP A 316 11.14 3.53 30.05
C ASP A 316 11.96 4.79 30.21
N ALA A 317 13.16 4.69 30.75
CA ALA A 317 14.08 5.83 30.90
C ALA A 317 14.58 6.33 29.53
N ALA A 318 15.00 5.43 28.65
CA ALA A 318 15.44 5.77 27.29
C ALA A 318 14.31 6.40 26.45
N ALA A 319 13.09 5.87 26.56
CA ALA A 319 11.95 6.41 25.85
C ALA A 319 11.53 7.80 26.36
N ASP A 320 11.63 8.06 27.68
CA ASP A 320 11.40 9.39 28.24
C ASP A 320 12.47 10.38 27.81
N GLU A 321 13.74 9.96 27.82
CA GLU A 321 14.86 10.78 27.34
C GLU A 321 14.68 11.14 25.87
N MET A 322 14.34 10.18 25.01
CA MET A 322 14.04 10.41 23.60
C MET A 322 12.93 11.48 23.44
N VAL A 323 11.84 11.37 24.17
CA VAL A 323 10.72 12.32 24.09
C VAL A 323 11.16 13.70 24.57
N ASN A 324 11.92 13.79 25.67
CA ASN A 324 12.37 15.06 26.24
C ASN A 324 13.33 15.80 25.30
N GLN A 325 14.35 15.10 24.78
CA GLN A 325 15.32 15.69 23.85
C GLN A 325 14.67 16.11 22.54
N PHE A 326 13.72 15.32 22.03
CA PHE A 326 12.96 15.68 20.85
C PHE A 326 12.11 16.93 21.08
N GLU A 327 11.45 17.02 22.24
CA GLU A 327 10.65 18.20 22.63
C GLU A 327 11.52 19.45 22.76
N GLU A 328 12.72 19.34 23.36
CA GLU A 328 13.71 20.42 23.43
C GLU A 328 14.15 20.85 22.02
N GLY A 329 14.42 19.91 21.13
CA GLY A 329 14.73 20.19 19.73
C GLY A 329 13.61 20.94 19.00
N LEU A 330 12.35 20.55 19.19
CA LEU A 330 11.20 21.27 18.62
C LEU A 330 11.07 22.70 19.18
N GLN A 331 11.29 22.89 20.48
CA GLN A 331 11.25 24.23 21.11
C GLN A 331 12.37 25.15 20.58
N LEU A 332 13.53 24.61 20.21
CA LEU A 332 14.57 25.36 19.53
C LEU A 332 14.15 25.75 18.11
N LEU A 333 13.49 24.84 17.38
CA LEU A 333 12.97 25.11 16.05
C LEU A 333 11.88 26.19 16.04
N GLU A 334 11.02 26.23 17.05
CA GLU A 334 9.99 27.28 17.19
C GLU A 334 10.59 28.68 17.37
N LYS A 335 11.80 28.77 17.91
CA LYS A 335 12.52 30.05 18.11
C LYS A 335 13.36 30.43 16.89
N THR A 336 13.58 29.52 15.99
CA THR A 336 14.42 29.73 14.80
C THR A 336 13.61 30.42 13.71
N GLU A 337 14.18 31.43 13.08
CA GLU A 337 13.54 32.12 11.95
C GLU A 337 13.53 31.21 10.71
N ILE A 338 12.36 30.74 10.34
CA ILE A 338 12.12 29.89 9.15
C ILE A 338 11.68 30.78 8.00
N THR A 339 12.44 30.74 6.91
CA THR A 339 12.21 31.61 5.75
C THR A 339 11.27 31.01 4.72
N THR A 340 11.24 29.67 4.60
CA THR A 340 10.41 28.99 3.61
C THR A 340 9.07 28.52 4.18
N GLU A 341 7.98 28.82 3.47
CA GLU A 341 6.64 28.34 3.80
C GLU A 341 6.58 26.81 3.89
N LYS A 342 7.32 26.13 2.98
CA LYS A 342 7.39 24.67 2.93
C LYS A 342 8.02 24.06 4.19
N SER A 343 9.10 24.66 4.71
CA SER A 343 9.73 24.24 5.96
C SER A 343 8.83 24.51 7.17
N ASN A 344 8.13 25.63 7.19
CA ASN A 344 7.14 25.94 8.23
C ASN A 344 6.02 24.88 8.29
N ILE A 345 5.51 24.43 7.13
CA ILE A 345 4.50 23.37 7.07
C ILE A 345 5.06 22.06 7.63
N LEU A 346 6.26 21.65 7.21
CA LEU A 346 6.89 20.40 7.67
C LEU A 346 7.13 20.40 9.19
N ILE A 347 7.59 21.53 9.76
CA ILE A 347 7.82 21.66 11.21
C ILE A 347 6.50 21.63 11.96
N SER A 348 5.46 22.32 11.47
CA SER A 348 4.14 22.31 12.08
C SER A 348 3.51 20.91 12.07
N GLU A 349 3.63 20.18 10.95
CA GLU A 349 3.20 18.78 10.85
C GLU A 349 3.99 17.89 11.81
N SER A 350 5.30 18.13 11.97
CA SER A 350 6.13 17.37 12.90
C SER A 350 5.70 17.57 14.35
N GLY A 351 5.31 18.79 14.73
CA GLY A 351 4.75 19.06 16.06
C GLY A 351 3.45 18.30 16.35
N ARG A 352 2.57 18.19 15.35
CA ARG A 352 1.34 17.38 15.46
C ARG A 352 1.66 15.89 15.61
N LEU A 353 2.50 15.34 14.72
CA LEU A 353 2.91 13.93 14.74
C LEU A 353 3.69 13.58 16.02
N PHE A 354 4.44 14.53 16.59
CA PHE A 354 5.12 14.32 17.85
C PHE A 354 4.13 14.11 19.03
N THR A 355 2.98 14.76 18.98
CA THR A 355 1.92 14.50 19.95
C THR A 355 1.40 13.07 19.85
N GLU A 356 1.22 12.56 18.61
CA GLU A 356 0.85 11.17 18.35
C GLU A 356 1.96 10.19 18.80
N LEU A 357 3.23 10.52 18.55
CA LEU A 357 4.36 9.72 19.04
C LEU A 357 4.37 9.60 20.56
N LYS A 358 4.10 10.69 21.30
CA LYS A 358 3.98 10.66 22.77
C LYS A 358 2.90 9.68 23.24
N GLU A 359 1.75 9.64 22.57
CA GLU A 359 0.69 8.67 22.88
C GLU A 359 1.13 7.24 22.59
N ILE A 360 1.82 7.00 21.46
CA ILE A 360 2.40 5.69 21.10
C ILE A 360 3.40 5.25 22.17
N VAL A 361 4.30 6.12 22.59
CA VAL A 361 5.29 5.82 23.64
C VAL A 361 4.62 5.38 24.93
N VAL A 362 3.60 6.10 25.38
CA VAL A 362 2.84 5.76 26.61
C VAL A 362 2.16 4.39 26.47
N GLU A 363 1.53 4.12 25.33
CA GLU A 363 0.88 2.84 25.07
C GLU A 363 1.90 1.69 25.05
N ARG A 364 3.06 1.88 24.40
CA ARG A 364 4.09 0.84 24.28
C ARG A 364 4.81 0.58 25.60
N LYS A 365 5.07 1.61 26.43
CA LYS A 365 5.54 1.43 27.81
C LYS A 365 4.61 0.52 28.59
N LYS A 366 3.29 0.79 28.54
CA LYS A 366 2.31 -0.07 29.17
C LYS A 366 2.34 -1.50 28.63
N SER A 367 2.40 -1.66 27.31
CA SER A 367 2.44 -2.98 26.67
C SER A 367 3.69 -3.76 27.07
N LEU A 368 4.86 -3.11 27.16
CA LEU A 368 6.11 -3.74 27.60
C LEU A 368 6.09 -4.09 29.08
N SER A 369 5.52 -3.24 29.95
CA SER A 369 5.39 -3.54 31.39
C SER A 369 4.46 -4.73 31.69
N GLU A 370 3.46 -4.97 30.83
CA GLU A 370 2.51 -6.09 30.91
C GLU A 370 3.00 -7.32 30.12
N TRP A 371 4.09 -7.21 29.36
CA TRP A 371 4.60 -8.29 28.54
C TRP A 371 5.20 -9.40 29.40
N LYS A 372 4.84 -10.63 29.09
CA LYS A 372 5.38 -11.85 29.71
C LYS A 372 5.53 -12.91 28.64
N HIS A 373 6.72 -13.48 28.54
CA HIS A 373 7.05 -14.49 27.54
C HIS A 373 6.19 -15.77 27.69
N ASP A 374 5.82 -16.15 28.92
CA ASP A 374 5.07 -17.37 29.27
C ASP A 374 3.54 -17.22 29.16
N LYS A 375 3.04 -16.00 28.89
CA LYS A 375 1.60 -15.76 28.77
C LYS A 375 1.03 -16.41 27.52
N PRO A 376 0.07 -17.36 27.64
CA PRO A 376 -0.43 -18.08 26.47
C PRO A 376 -1.18 -17.17 25.50
N VAL A 377 -0.90 -17.32 24.22
CA VAL A 377 -1.64 -16.66 23.15
C VAL A 377 -2.93 -17.44 22.90
N THR A 378 -4.08 -16.79 23.06
CA THR A 378 -5.39 -17.40 22.81
C THR A 378 -5.76 -17.30 21.32
N ILE A 379 -6.69 -18.14 20.85
CA ILE A 379 -7.26 -18.03 19.51
C ILE A 379 -7.88 -16.63 19.29
N TRP A 380 -8.46 -16.06 20.33
CA TRP A 380 -9.05 -14.72 20.27
C TRP A 380 -8.01 -13.64 20.00
N ASN A 381 -6.80 -13.76 20.59
CA ASN A 381 -5.69 -12.87 20.28
C ASN A 381 -5.30 -12.91 18.78
N SER A 382 -5.29 -14.09 18.18
CA SER A 382 -4.97 -14.23 16.74
C SER A 382 -6.06 -13.65 15.85
N ILE A 383 -7.33 -13.82 16.23
CA ILE A 383 -8.47 -13.23 15.52
C ILE A 383 -8.39 -11.70 15.60
N THR A 384 -8.17 -11.14 16.80
CA THR A 384 -8.05 -9.69 16.98
C THR A 384 -6.82 -9.13 16.29
N ALA A 385 -5.68 -9.81 16.34
CA ALA A 385 -4.45 -9.41 15.64
C ALA A 385 -4.65 -9.40 14.12
N PHE A 386 -5.42 -10.33 13.55
CA PHE A 386 -5.74 -10.31 12.13
C PHE A 386 -6.74 -9.20 11.78
N PHE A 387 -7.90 -9.15 12.42
CA PHE A 387 -8.97 -8.22 12.02
C PHE A 387 -8.69 -6.76 12.36
N PHE A 388 -7.98 -6.50 13.45
CA PHE A 388 -7.70 -5.16 13.97
C PHE A 388 -6.21 -4.79 13.96
N GLY A 389 -5.34 -5.68 13.48
CA GLY A 389 -3.92 -5.39 13.32
C GLY A 389 -3.70 -4.24 12.32
N ALA A 390 -2.78 -3.35 12.67
CA ALA A 390 -2.45 -2.15 11.90
C ALA A 390 -1.32 -2.37 10.89
N ASP A 391 -0.62 -3.50 10.96
CA ASP A 391 0.53 -3.81 10.13
C ASP A 391 0.29 -5.05 9.27
N TRP A 392 0.60 -4.94 7.98
CA TRP A 392 0.77 -6.06 7.06
C TRP A 392 2.21 -6.11 6.61
N LYS A 393 2.99 -7.01 7.18
CA LYS A 393 4.41 -7.21 6.86
C LYS A 393 4.66 -8.68 6.61
N THR A 394 5.12 -9.01 5.42
CA THR A 394 5.42 -10.37 4.97
C THR A 394 6.88 -10.46 4.59
N GLY A 395 7.49 -11.64 4.73
CA GLY A 395 8.91 -11.83 4.41
C GLY A 395 9.89 -11.19 5.39
N SER A 396 9.45 -10.85 6.60
CA SER A 396 10.35 -10.42 7.67
C SER A 396 11.05 -11.63 8.29
N ASP A 397 12.38 -11.55 8.44
CA ASP A 397 13.17 -12.58 9.13
C ASP A 397 12.78 -12.73 10.61
N ARG A 398 12.05 -11.77 11.16
CA ARG A 398 11.64 -11.73 12.58
C ARG A 398 10.26 -12.35 12.80
N GLN A 399 9.24 -11.75 12.22
CA GLN A 399 7.84 -12.15 12.38
C GLN A 399 7.00 -11.59 11.24
N SER A 400 6.13 -12.43 10.68
CA SER A 400 5.12 -11.96 9.74
C SER A 400 3.90 -11.42 10.48
N LEU A 401 3.46 -10.21 10.13
CA LEU A 401 2.28 -9.56 10.69
C LEU A 401 1.18 -9.51 9.63
N TYR A 402 0.00 -10.00 9.98
CA TYR A 402 -1.13 -10.11 9.06
C TYR A 402 -2.33 -9.28 9.55
N GLY A 403 -2.13 -7.97 9.69
CA GLY A 403 -3.21 -7.05 10.05
C GLY A 403 -4.05 -6.66 8.83
N LEU A 404 -5.38 -6.82 8.92
CA LEU A 404 -6.31 -6.54 7.83
C LEU A 404 -6.61 -5.04 7.65
N VAL A 405 -6.49 -4.24 8.72
CA VAL A 405 -6.94 -2.83 8.74
C VAL A 405 -6.34 -1.99 7.61
N PRO A 406 -5.01 -2.02 7.32
CA PRO A 406 -4.45 -1.21 6.24
C PRO A 406 -5.00 -1.59 4.86
N LEU A 407 -5.22 -2.87 4.60
CA LEU A 407 -5.76 -3.36 3.33
C LEU A 407 -7.25 -3.02 3.18
N PHE A 408 -8.01 -3.15 4.26
CA PHE A 408 -9.43 -2.82 4.28
C PHE A 408 -9.65 -1.32 4.14
N SER A 409 -8.91 -0.48 4.89
CA SER A 409 -9.01 0.98 4.83
C SER A 409 -8.62 1.51 3.45
N GLY A 410 -7.55 0.99 2.83
CA GLY A 410 -7.15 1.33 1.48
C GLY A 410 -8.23 0.97 0.44
N SER A 411 -8.76 -0.26 0.50
CA SER A 411 -9.86 -0.70 -0.40
C SER A 411 -11.11 0.16 -0.24
N LEU A 412 -11.48 0.47 1.01
CA LEU A 412 -12.67 1.27 1.30
C LEU A 412 -12.49 2.71 0.81
N LEU A 413 -11.36 3.34 1.12
CA LEU A 413 -11.09 4.74 0.76
C LEU A 413 -11.07 4.94 -0.76
N ILE A 414 -10.34 4.09 -1.50
CA ILE A 414 -10.33 4.12 -2.97
C ILE A 414 -11.73 3.94 -3.54
N SER A 415 -12.50 2.99 -2.99
CA SER A 415 -13.87 2.72 -3.46
C SER A 415 -14.81 3.89 -3.19
N LEU A 416 -14.69 4.57 -2.04
CA LEU A 416 -15.47 5.76 -1.72
C LEU A 416 -15.15 6.92 -2.66
N VAL A 417 -13.86 7.16 -2.93
CA VAL A 417 -13.41 8.18 -3.89
C VAL A 417 -13.95 7.86 -5.29
N ALA A 418 -13.83 6.61 -5.73
CA ALA A 418 -14.36 6.20 -7.03
C ALA A 418 -15.86 6.47 -7.14
N MET A 419 -16.63 6.13 -6.12
CA MET A 419 -18.09 6.36 -6.14
C MET A 419 -18.46 7.84 -6.05
N LEU A 420 -17.66 8.65 -5.35
CA LEU A 420 -17.87 10.10 -5.28
C LEU A 420 -17.87 10.75 -6.68
N PHE A 421 -16.99 10.27 -7.57
CA PHE A 421 -16.92 10.75 -8.96
C PHE A 421 -17.87 9.98 -9.91
N ALA A 422 -17.93 8.65 -9.79
CA ALA A 422 -18.72 7.82 -10.71
C ALA A 422 -20.23 8.06 -10.61
N VAL A 423 -20.77 8.19 -9.40
CA VAL A 423 -22.22 8.29 -9.20
C VAL A 423 -22.82 9.56 -9.82
N PRO A 424 -22.32 10.78 -9.54
CA PRO A 424 -22.89 11.98 -10.14
C PRO A 424 -22.73 12.00 -11.66
N LEU A 425 -21.58 11.52 -12.18
CA LEU A 425 -21.35 11.49 -13.63
C LEU A 425 -22.27 10.47 -14.33
N ALA A 426 -22.32 9.23 -13.82
CA ALA A 426 -23.08 8.16 -14.45
C ALA A 426 -24.60 8.38 -14.34
N VAL A 427 -25.11 8.73 -13.15
CA VAL A 427 -26.53 8.99 -12.93
C VAL A 427 -26.97 10.25 -13.67
N GLY A 428 -26.15 11.30 -13.65
CA GLY A 428 -26.42 12.52 -14.41
C GLY A 428 -26.49 12.26 -15.91
N ALA A 429 -25.54 11.48 -16.44
CA ALA A 429 -25.55 11.07 -17.85
C ALA A 429 -26.78 10.20 -18.19
N ALA A 430 -27.15 9.26 -17.32
CA ALA A 430 -28.33 8.42 -17.50
C ALA A 430 -29.62 9.25 -17.56
N ILE A 431 -29.79 10.20 -16.64
CA ILE A 431 -30.93 11.12 -16.63
C ILE A 431 -30.93 11.98 -17.90
N TYR A 432 -29.78 12.53 -18.32
CA TYR A 432 -29.67 13.34 -19.52
C TYR A 432 -30.04 12.55 -20.76
N VAL A 433 -29.43 11.40 -20.97
CA VAL A 433 -29.62 10.56 -22.16
C VAL A 433 -31.06 10.04 -22.23
N ASN A 434 -31.66 9.65 -21.09
CA ASN A 434 -33.00 9.10 -21.04
C ASN A 434 -34.07 10.17 -21.20
N GLN A 435 -33.92 11.35 -20.58
CA GLN A 435 -35.01 12.33 -20.47
C GLN A 435 -34.84 13.57 -21.36
N PHE A 436 -33.62 14.00 -21.65
CA PHE A 436 -33.33 15.28 -22.32
C PHE A 436 -32.75 15.13 -23.72
N ALA A 437 -31.91 14.14 -23.97
CA ALA A 437 -31.17 13.96 -25.22
C ALA A 437 -32.12 13.69 -26.41
N HIS A 438 -31.79 14.24 -27.59
CA HIS A 438 -32.44 13.88 -28.83
C HIS A 438 -32.02 12.46 -29.26
N LYS A 439 -32.85 11.79 -30.08
CA LYS A 439 -32.61 10.42 -30.54
C LYS A 439 -31.23 10.23 -31.19
N LYS A 440 -30.73 11.25 -31.91
CA LYS A 440 -29.39 11.21 -32.53
C LYS A 440 -28.29 11.31 -31.50
N GLU A 441 -28.40 12.16 -30.50
CA GLU A 441 -27.44 12.33 -29.40
C GLU A 441 -27.39 11.09 -28.53
N ALA A 442 -28.55 10.56 -28.13
CA ALA A 442 -28.64 9.31 -27.36
C ALA A 442 -28.00 8.13 -28.13
N GLY A 443 -28.21 8.08 -29.46
CA GLY A 443 -27.60 7.07 -30.33
C GLY A 443 -26.07 7.13 -30.44
N ILE A 444 -25.43 8.24 -30.07
CA ILE A 444 -23.96 8.40 -30.02
C ILE A 444 -23.46 8.25 -28.59
N LEU A 445 -24.13 8.89 -27.61
CA LEU A 445 -23.65 8.92 -26.22
C LEU A 445 -23.70 7.54 -25.53
N LYS A 446 -24.78 6.76 -25.76
CA LYS A 446 -24.90 5.43 -25.19
C LYS A 446 -23.76 4.50 -25.62
N PRO A 447 -23.53 4.25 -26.93
CA PRO A 447 -22.43 3.40 -27.35
C PRO A 447 -21.07 3.94 -26.93
N ALA A 448 -20.89 5.27 -26.87
CA ALA A 448 -19.64 5.88 -26.43
C ALA A 448 -19.33 5.61 -24.96
N ILE A 449 -20.34 5.69 -24.07
CA ILE A 449 -20.18 5.35 -22.66
C ILE A 449 -19.98 3.84 -22.50
N GLU A 450 -20.75 3.01 -23.19
CA GLU A 450 -20.63 1.55 -23.14
C GLU A 450 -19.27 1.05 -23.69
N PHE A 451 -18.70 1.77 -24.66
CA PHE A 451 -17.38 1.44 -25.22
C PHE A 451 -16.26 1.46 -24.17
N ILE A 452 -16.39 2.28 -23.12
CA ILE A 452 -15.43 2.32 -22.00
C ILE A 452 -15.26 0.93 -21.36
N GLN A 453 -16.34 0.13 -21.30
CA GLN A 453 -16.28 -1.24 -20.75
C GLN A 453 -15.44 -2.20 -21.59
N ALA A 454 -15.21 -1.91 -22.86
CA ALA A 454 -14.39 -2.74 -23.74
C ALA A 454 -12.88 -2.55 -23.48
N ILE A 455 -12.49 -1.50 -22.75
CA ILE A 455 -11.09 -1.25 -22.42
C ILE A 455 -10.63 -2.24 -21.34
N PRO A 456 -9.58 -3.07 -21.59
CA PRO A 456 -9.04 -3.96 -20.57
C PRO A 456 -8.54 -3.16 -19.36
N SER A 457 -8.84 -3.63 -18.13
CA SER A 457 -8.46 -2.93 -16.89
C SER A 457 -6.96 -2.71 -16.75
N VAL A 458 -6.13 -3.66 -17.22
CA VAL A 458 -4.66 -3.51 -17.25
C VAL A 458 -4.22 -2.33 -18.12
N VAL A 459 -4.85 -2.17 -19.30
CA VAL A 459 -4.54 -1.04 -20.21
C VAL A 459 -4.91 0.29 -19.56
N LEU A 460 -6.06 0.33 -18.89
CA LEU A 460 -6.49 1.52 -18.15
C LEU A 460 -5.53 1.84 -16.99
N GLY A 461 -5.06 0.82 -16.27
CA GLY A 461 -4.05 0.97 -15.22
C GLY A 461 -2.72 1.52 -15.76
N LEU A 462 -2.21 0.97 -16.87
CA LEU A 462 -1.00 1.49 -17.54
C LEU A 462 -1.17 2.94 -18.01
N PHE A 463 -2.31 3.28 -18.62
CA PHE A 463 -2.64 4.67 -18.96
C PHE A 463 -2.63 5.57 -17.72
N GLY A 464 -3.15 5.06 -16.60
CA GLY A 464 -3.11 5.72 -15.31
C GLY A 464 -1.69 6.07 -14.87
N VAL A 465 -0.79 5.09 -14.87
CA VAL A 465 0.63 5.27 -14.47
C VAL A 465 1.38 6.21 -15.40
N LEU A 466 1.22 6.01 -16.72
CA LEU A 466 2.04 6.72 -17.72
C LEU A 466 1.56 8.17 -17.96
N VAL A 467 0.25 8.39 -17.95
CA VAL A 467 -0.34 9.68 -18.36
C VAL A 467 -1.02 10.39 -17.20
N VAL A 468 -2.01 9.72 -16.55
CA VAL A 468 -2.87 10.40 -15.57
C VAL A 468 -2.11 10.76 -14.30
N ALA A 469 -1.19 9.91 -13.84
CA ALA A 469 -0.36 10.18 -12.66
C ALA A 469 0.50 11.43 -12.85
N GLY A 470 1.18 11.56 -14.00
CA GLY A 470 1.98 12.75 -14.33
C GLY A 470 1.12 14.01 -14.46
N LEU A 471 -0.04 13.89 -15.09
CA LEU A 471 -0.99 15.01 -15.22
C LEU A 471 -1.53 15.47 -13.86
N LEU A 472 -1.89 14.53 -12.97
CA LEU A 472 -2.36 14.83 -11.61
C LEU A 472 -1.26 15.52 -10.79
N GLN A 473 -0.04 15.02 -10.87
CA GLN A 473 1.11 15.62 -10.19
C GLN A 473 1.37 17.03 -10.71
N PHE A 474 1.36 17.24 -12.02
CA PHE A 474 1.50 18.57 -12.64
C PHE A 474 0.39 19.53 -12.18
N ILE A 475 -0.87 19.10 -12.19
CA ILE A 475 -2.01 19.91 -11.72
C ILE A 475 -1.85 20.26 -10.23
N SER A 476 -1.38 19.33 -9.41
CA SER A 476 -1.19 19.57 -7.97
C SER A 476 -0.11 20.60 -7.64
N GLN A 477 0.81 20.86 -8.57
CA GLN A 477 1.90 21.86 -8.42
C GLN A 477 1.47 23.29 -8.81
N ILE A 478 0.27 23.45 -9.37
CA ILE A 478 -0.22 24.79 -9.77
C ILE A 478 -0.47 25.62 -8.50
N SER A 479 0.20 26.76 -8.39
CA SER A 479 0.16 27.65 -7.21
C SER A 479 -1.26 28.05 -6.79
N TRP A 480 -2.20 28.14 -7.74
CA TRP A 480 -3.60 28.42 -7.44
C TRP A 480 -4.31 27.30 -6.66
N LEU A 481 -3.81 26.07 -6.72
CA LEU A 481 -4.37 24.91 -6.01
C LEU A 481 -3.65 24.61 -4.68
N SER A 482 -2.69 25.43 -4.28
CA SER A 482 -1.93 25.26 -3.02
C SER A 482 -2.81 25.30 -1.76
N TRP A 483 -4.03 25.87 -1.85
CA TRP A 483 -5.01 25.87 -0.75
C TRP A 483 -5.68 24.50 -0.53
N VAL A 484 -5.52 23.55 -1.44
CA VAL A 484 -6.08 22.19 -1.29
C VAL A 484 -5.16 21.40 -0.36
N PRO A 485 -5.66 20.93 0.79
CA PRO A 485 -4.87 20.11 1.69
C PRO A 485 -4.30 18.87 0.98
N GLY A 486 -3.01 18.61 1.17
CA GLY A 486 -2.30 17.52 0.51
C GLY A 486 -1.75 17.83 -0.89
N PHE A 487 -1.88 19.06 -1.37
CA PHE A 487 -1.19 19.53 -2.57
C PHE A 487 0.07 20.34 -2.20
N PRO A 488 1.19 20.17 -2.92
CA PRO A 488 1.40 19.25 -4.05
C PRO A 488 1.43 17.77 -3.62
N ILE A 489 0.89 16.89 -4.47
CA ILE A 489 0.85 15.44 -4.24
C ILE A 489 2.28 14.89 -4.27
N GLN A 490 2.69 14.22 -3.20
CA GLN A 490 4.03 13.64 -3.04
C GLN A 490 4.12 12.26 -3.71
N ASP A 491 3.20 11.36 -3.39
CA ASP A 491 3.18 10.01 -3.97
C ASP A 491 2.54 10.04 -5.36
N ARG A 492 3.33 9.68 -6.37
CA ARG A 492 2.85 9.63 -7.76
C ARG A 492 1.68 8.67 -7.96
N LEU A 493 1.71 7.52 -7.25
CA LEU A 493 0.67 6.49 -7.23
C LEU A 493 -0.06 6.62 -5.90
N ASN A 494 -1.35 6.96 -5.93
CA ASN A 494 -2.09 7.34 -4.75
C ASN A 494 -3.59 7.02 -4.84
N VAL A 495 -4.29 7.23 -3.74
CA VAL A 495 -5.74 6.99 -3.61
C VAL A 495 -6.57 7.77 -4.62
N LEU A 496 -6.24 9.05 -4.86
CA LEU A 496 -6.99 9.91 -5.78
C LEU A 496 -6.90 9.38 -7.21
N LEU A 497 -5.69 9.04 -7.67
CA LEU A 497 -5.44 8.46 -8.98
C LEU A 497 -6.23 7.16 -9.16
N ALA A 498 -6.12 6.25 -8.20
CA ALA A 498 -6.81 4.97 -8.22
C ALA A 498 -8.33 5.16 -8.24
N GLY A 499 -8.85 6.05 -7.38
CA GLY A 499 -10.27 6.38 -7.32
C GLY A 499 -10.82 6.96 -8.63
N LEU A 500 -10.10 7.88 -9.28
CA LEU A 500 -10.51 8.47 -10.56
C LEU A 500 -10.59 7.42 -11.69
N LEU A 501 -9.58 6.54 -11.79
CA LEU A 501 -9.58 5.50 -12.81
C LEU A 501 -10.68 4.46 -12.57
N LEU A 502 -10.92 4.08 -11.32
CA LEU A 502 -12.04 3.21 -10.96
C LEU A 502 -13.39 3.88 -11.19
N ALA A 503 -13.50 5.18 -10.97
CA ALA A 503 -14.72 5.94 -11.29
C ALA A 503 -15.03 5.87 -12.79
N PHE A 504 -14.01 6.07 -13.62
CA PHE A 504 -14.13 5.96 -15.07
C PHE A 504 -14.61 4.57 -15.51
N MET A 505 -14.10 3.50 -14.87
CA MET A 505 -14.48 2.12 -15.17
C MET A 505 -15.88 1.75 -14.64
N ALA A 506 -16.29 2.33 -13.50
CA ALA A 506 -17.60 2.06 -12.90
C ALA A 506 -18.75 2.84 -13.60
N CYS A 507 -18.44 3.99 -14.19
CA CYS A 507 -19.39 4.89 -14.81
C CYS A 507 -20.32 4.19 -15.82
N PRO A 508 -19.85 3.39 -16.79
CA PRO A 508 -20.73 2.71 -17.73
C PRO A 508 -21.71 1.73 -17.07
N THR A 509 -21.24 1.00 -16.07
CA THR A 509 -22.09 0.02 -15.36
C THR A 509 -23.22 0.71 -14.61
N ILE A 510 -22.91 1.79 -13.88
CA ILE A 510 -23.92 2.58 -13.15
C ILE A 510 -24.84 3.27 -14.13
N PHE A 511 -24.31 3.82 -15.23
CA PHE A 511 -25.07 4.48 -16.28
C PHE A 511 -26.13 3.56 -16.88
N THR A 512 -25.74 2.39 -17.37
CA THR A 512 -26.64 1.44 -18.04
C THR A 512 -27.76 0.99 -17.09
N LEU A 513 -27.42 0.60 -15.86
CA LEU A 513 -28.41 0.15 -14.89
C LEU A 513 -29.33 1.28 -14.40
N ALA A 514 -28.81 2.51 -14.25
CA ALA A 514 -29.63 3.67 -13.89
C ALA A 514 -30.55 4.08 -15.03
N GLU A 515 -30.10 4.01 -16.28
CA GLU A 515 -30.89 4.29 -17.45
C GLU A 515 -32.03 3.25 -17.61
N ASP A 516 -31.74 1.97 -17.38
CA ASP A 516 -32.77 0.92 -17.37
C ASP A 516 -33.82 1.18 -16.27
N ALA A 517 -33.37 1.62 -15.09
CA ALA A 517 -34.30 1.99 -14.01
C ALA A 517 -35.21 3.17 -14.39
N LEU A 518 -34.68 4.17 -15.10
CA LEU A 518 -35.43 5.30 -15.61
C LEU A 518 -36.42 4.87 -16.73
N ASN A 519 -36.02 3.96 -17.62
CA ASN A 519 -36.84 3.42 -18.68
C ASN A 519 -38.04 2.61 -18.15
N ASN A 520 -37.90 1.99 -16.98
CA ASN A 520 -38.97 1.21 -16.34
C ASN A 520 -40.05 2.07 -15.68
N VAL A 521 -39.90 3.39 -15.60
CA VAL A 521 -40.94 4.29 -15.09
C VAL A 521 -42.06 4.41 -16.14
N PRO A 522 -43.32 4.10 -15.79
CA PRO A 522 -44.45 4.21 -16.72
C PRO A 522 -44.58 5.64 -17.25
N LYS A 523 -44.73 5.80 -18.58
CA LYS A 523 -44.88 7.10 -19.25
C LYS A 523 -46.06 7.90 -18.72
N ALA A 524 -47.13 7.22 -18.26
CA ALA A 524 -48.31 7.85 -17.65
C ALA A 524 -47.95 8.79 -16.50
N TYR A 525 -46.89 8.54 -15.74
CA TYR A 525 -46.47 9.42 -14.63
C TYR A 525 -45.93 10.76 -15.15
N SER A 526 -45.07 10.73 -16.18
CA SER A 526 -44.55 11.95 -16.79
C SER A 526 -45.66 12.72 -17.55
N GLU A 527 -46.55 12.04 -18.26
CA GLU A 527 -47.71 12.65 -18.96
C GLU A 527 -48.68 13.32 -17.97
N ALA A 528 -49.00 12.66 -16.86
CA ALA A 528 -49.84 13.24 -15.81
C ALA A 528 -49.19 14.50 -15.18
N SER A 529 -47.90 14.48 -14.92
CA SER A 529 -47.17 15.62 -14.38
C SER A 529 -47.21 16.83 -15.35
N LEU A 530 -46.96 16.58 -16.64
CA LEU A 530 -47.03 17.62 -17.67
C LEU A 530 -48.46 18.17 -17.82
N ALA A 531 -49.47 17.30 -17.75
CA ALA A 531 -50.88 17.72 -17.80
C ALA A 531 -51.30 18.63 -16.62
N MET A 532 -50.64 18.49 -15.46
CA MET A 532 -50.79 19.37 -14.30
C MET A 532 -50.03 20.70 -14.43
N GLY A 533 -49.37 20.96 -15.57
CA GLY A 533 -48.65 22.20 -15.83
C GLY A 533 -47.18 22.21 -15.37
N ALA A 534 -46.63 21.08 -14.95
CA ALA A 534 -45.20 21.00 -14.63
C ALA A 534 -44.33 21.10 -15.90
N ASN A 535 -43.18 21.77 -15.80
CA ASN A 535 -42.24 21.76 -16.90
C ASN A 535 -41.44 20.43 -16.92
N LYS A 536 -40.69 20.17 -18.00
CA LYS A 536 -39.92 18.94 -18.20
C LYS A 536 -38.91 18.65 -17.07
N LEU A 537 -38.18 19.67 -16.62
CA LEU A 537 -37.22 19.54 -15.53
C LEU A 537 -37.90 19.19 -14.19
N GLN A 538 -39.01 19.86 -13.89
CA GLN A 538 -39.82 19.57 -12.69
C GLN A 538 -40.38 18.15 -12.71
N THR A 539 -40.88 17.68 -13.86
CA THR A 539 -41.34 16.30 -14.04
C THR A 539 -40.22 15.28 -13.79
N VAL A 540 -39.03 15.53 -14.35
CA VAL A 540 -37.88 14.61 -14.16
C VAL A 540 -37.46 14.57 -12.69
N VAL A 541 -37.22 15.72 -12.06
CA VAL A 541 -36.69 15.79 -10.70
C VAL A 541 -37.70 15.36 -9.64
N LYS A 542 -38.98 15.70 -9.81
CA LYS A 542 -40.03 15.47 -8.78
C LYS A 542 -40.83 14.19 -8.99
N VAL A 543 -40.83 13.61 -10.20
CA VAL A 543 -41.65 12.43 -10.51
C VAL A 543 -40.79 11.26 -11.00
N VAL A 544 -40.04 11.44 -12.10
CA VAL A 544 -39.33 10.32 -12.75
C VAL A 544 -38.19 9.80 -11.89
N VAL A 545 -37.30 10.69 -11.41
CA VAL A 545 -36.14 10.30 -10.58
C VAL A 545 -36.59 9.68 -9.25
N PRO A 546 -37.55 10.23 -8.49
CA PRO A 546 -38.03 9.57 -7.28
C PRO A 546 -38.76 8.23 -7.55
N ALA A 547 -39.45 8.09 -8.69
CA ALA A 547 -40.07 6.83 -9.07
C ALA A 547 -39.05 5.74 -9.42
N SER A 548 -37.90 6.11 -10.03
CA SER A 548 -36.80 5.19 -10.38
C SER A 548 -35.75 5.04 -9.29
N LEU A 549 -35.87 5.74 -8.16
CA LEU A 549 -34.80 5.84 -7.13
C LEU A 549 -34.33 4.49 -6.61
N SER A 550 -35.23 3.50 -6.45
CA SER A 550 -34.85 2.14 -6.01
C SER A 550 -33.94 1.44 -7.01
N GLY A 551 -34.19 1.63 -8.30
CA GLY A 551 -33.35 1.09 -9.36
C GLY A 551 -32.01 1.83 -9.46
N ILE A 552 -32.01 3.15 -9.30
CA ILE A 552 -30.79 3.96 -9.28
C ILE A 552 -29.88 3.55 -8.08
N ILE A 553 -30.45 3.39 -6.88
CA ILE A 553 -29.71 2.91 -5.71
C ILE A 553 -29.13 1.51 -5.96
N ALA A 554 -29.91 0.63 -6.60
CA ALA A 554 -29.41 -0.70 -6.97
C ALA A 554 -28.24 -0.63 -7.96
N ALA A 555 -28.30 0.25 -8.95
CA ALA A 555 -27.23 0.50 -9.90
C ALA A 555 -25.95 0.99 -9.19
N ILE A 556 -26.08 1.92 -8.25
CA ILE A 556 -24.97 2.44 -7.43
C ILE A 556 -24.36 1.33 -6.58
N MET A 557 -25.17 0.50 -5.90
CA MET A 557 -24.68 -0.59 -5.07
C MET A 557 -23.96 -1.68 -5.89
N LEU A 558 -24.46 -1.99 -7.08
CA LEU A 558 -23.78 -2.94 -7.98
C LEU A 558 -22.47 -2.36 -8.52
N GLY A 559 -22.43 -1.06 -8.85
CA GLY A 559 -21.22 -0.35 -9.21
C GLY A 559 -20.19 -0.37 -8.08
N PHE A 560 -20.61 -0.13 -6.84
CA PHE A 560 -19.74 -0.19 -5.66
C PHE A 560 -19.17 -1.60 -5.45
N GLY A 561 -20.00 -2.64 -5.55
CA GLY A 561 -19.54 -4.03 -5.45
C GLY A 561 -18.51 -4.39 -6.51
N ARG A 562 -18.62 -3.83 -7.72
CA ARG A 562 -17.62 -4.00 -8.78
C ARG A 562 -16.31 -3.27 -8.45
N VAL A 563 -16.37 -2.04 -7.98
CA VAL A 563 -15.20 -1.22 -7.63
C VAL A 563 -14.38 -1.85 -6.51
N ILE A 564 -15.03 -2.33 -5.44
CA ILE A 564 -14.31 -2.92 -4.29
C ILE A 564 -13.61 -4.25 -4.65
N GLY A 565 -14.10 -4.93 -5.70
CA GLY A 565 -13.50 -6.17 -6.22
C GLY A 565 -12.48 -5.96 -7.33
N GLU A 566 -12.20 -4.72 -7.75
CA GLU A 566 -11.26 -4.46 -8.83
C GLU A 566 -9.81 -4.70 -8.36
N THR A 567 -9.06 -5.39 -9.21
CA THR A 567 -7.72 -5.87 -8.86
C THR A 567 -6.64 -5.19 -9.68
N MET A 568 -6.74 -5.21 -11.01
CA MET A 568 -5.63 -4.85 -11.90
C MET A 568 -5.37 -3.35 -11.94
N VAL A 569 -6.41 -2.53 -11.94
CA VAL A 569 -6.23 -1.07 -11.91
C VAL A 569 -5.57 -0.66 -10.59
N VAL A 570 -6.11 -1.10 -9.45
CA VAL A 570 -5.58 -0.71 -8.13
C VAL A 570 -4.16 -1.21 -7.90
N LEU A 571 -3.83 -2.43 -8.36
CA LEU A 571 -2.47 -2.97 -8.28
C LEU A 571 -1.44 -2.07 -8.96
N LEU A 572 -1.81 -1.46 -10.09
CA LEU A 572 -0.89 -0.60 -10.85
C LEU A 572 -0.80 0.82 -10.32
N VAL A 573 -1.89 1.36 -9.72
CA VAL A 573 -1.97 2.82 -9.47
C VAL A 573 -2.18 3.23 -8.02
N ALA A 574 -2.42 2.29 -7.10
CA ALA A 574 -2.64 2.61 -5.69
C ALA A 574 -1.35 2.84 -4.89
N GLY A 575 -0.17 2.46 -5.43
CA GLY A 575 1.14 2.62 -4.81
C GLY A 575 1.57 1.47 -3.90
N ASN A 576 0.69 0.51 -3.61
CA ASN A 576 0.95 -0.77 -2.93
C ASN A 576 1.68 -0.68 -1.57
N LYS A 577 1.46 0.40 -0.83
CA LYS A 577 1.96 0.55 0.54
C LYS A 577 0.89 0.08 1.53
N ALA A 578 1.17 -0.99 2.26
CA ALA A 578 0.24 -1.53 3.27
C ALA A 578 0.26 -0.68 4.55
N LYS A 579 -0.24 0.54 4.47
CA LYS A 579 -0.38 1.48 5.58
C LYS A 579 -1.83 1.94 5.74
N ILE A 580 -2.21 2.37 6.93
CA ILE A 580 -3.49 3.01 7.19
C ILE A 580 -3.39 4.46 6.70
N PRO A 581 -4.30 4.94 5.81
CA PRO A 581 -4.29 6.33 5.37
C PRO A 581 -4.55 7.27 6.54
N ASP A 582 -3.80 8.37 6.60
CA ASP A 582 -3.95 9.38 7.66
C ASP A 582 -5.13 10.30 7.37
N LEU A 583 -6.31 9.94 7.85
CA LEU A 583 -7.54 10.71 7.66
C LEU A 583 -7.53 12.06 8.43
N SER A 584 -6.60 12.29 9.35
CA SER A 584 -6.48 13.57 10.07
C SER A 584 -6.01 14.69 9.13
N GLN A 585 -5.31 14.34 8.04
CA GLN A 585 -4.93 15.27 6.97
C GLN A 585 -6.12 15.66 6.06
N GLY A 586 -7.31 15.14 6.32
CA GLY A 586 -8.49 15.42 5.49
C GLY A 586 -8.28 14.99 4.04
N LEU A 587 -8.33 15.95 3.10
CA LEU A 587 -8.10 15.66 1.67
C LEU A 587 -6.65 15.26 1.35
N GLY A 588 -5.68 15.52 2.23
CA GLY A 588 -4.29 15.10 2.08
C GLY A 588 -4.12 13.59 2.01
N ALA A 589 -4.96 12.85 2.76
CA ALA A 589 -5.00 11.39 2.71
C ALA A 589 -5.25 10.82 1.30
N LEU A 590 -5.86 11.58 0.40
CA LEU A 590 -6.10 11.16 -0.99
C LEU A 590 -4.82 11.16 -1.85
N GLY A 591 -3.81 11.92 -1.45
CA GLY A 591 -2.49 11.94 -2.06
C GLY A 591 -1.56 10.83 -1.59
N GLU A 592 -1.97 10.00 -0.63
CA GLU A 592 -1.15 8.93 -0.09
C GLU A 592 -1.25 7.64 -0.90
N SER A 593 -0.15 6.85 -0.90
CA SER A 593 -0.13 5.49 -1.41
C SER A 593 -0.73 4.53 -0.41
N VAL A 594 -1.58 3.61 -0.87
CA VAL A 594 -2.22 2.58 -0.03
C VAL A 594 -2.18 1.21 -0.73
N HIS A 595 -2.47 0.15 0.02
CA HIS A 595 -2.69 -1.17 -0.55
C HIS A 595 -4.14 -1.61 -0.40
N THR A 596 -4.61 -2.46 -1.33
CA THR A 596 -5.98 -2.99 -1.31
C THR A 596 -5.99 -4.50 -1.04
N MET A 597 -7.12 -5.02 -0.51
CA MET A 597 -7.28 -6.47 -0.31
C MET A 597 -7.13 -7.28 -1.60
N THR A 598 -7.62 -6.77 -2.72
CA THR A 598 -7.48 -7.43 -4.03
C THR A 598 -6.07 -7.30 -4.58
N GLY A 599 -5.43 -6.14 -4.38
CA GLY A 599 -4.07 -5.86 -4.83
C GLY A 599 -3.05 -6.76 -4.15
N ILE A 600 -3.11 -6.91 -2.82
CA ILE A 600 -2.17 -7.76 -2.07
C ILE A 600 -2.27 -9.24 -2.48
N ILE A 601 -3.50 -9.75 -2.68
CA ILE A 601 -3.70 -11.11 -3.16
C ILE A 601 -3.05 -11.30 -4.54
N ALA A 602 -3.25 -10.35 -5.46
CA ALA A 602 -2.71 -10.46 -6.81
C ALA A 602 -1.18 -10.31 -6.85
N GLN A 603 -0.62 -9.49 -5.98
CA GLN A 603 0.81 -9.24 -5.91
C GLN A 603 1.58 -10.43 -5.32
N GLU A 604 1.10 -10.99 -4.21
CA GLU A 604 1.87 -11.95 -3.42
C GLU A 604 1.54 -13.41 -3.72
N TYR A 605 0.33 -13.72 -4.26
CA TYR A 605 -0.12 -15.11 -4.46
C TYR A 605 0.80 -15.94 -5.38
N GLY A 606 1.36 -15.33 -6.43
CA GLY A 606 2.15 -16.04 -7.44
C GLY A 606 3.52 -16.54 -6.97
N GLU A 607 4.02 -16.02 -5.87
CA GLU A 607 5.36 -16.31 -5.34
C GLU A 607 5.35 -17.33 -4.19
N LEU A 608 4.16 -17.81 -3.79
CA LEU A 608 4.00 -18.59 -2.56
C LEU A 608 3.80 -20.08 -2.81
N GLU A 609 4.45 -20.88 -1.98
CA GLU A 609 4.18 -22.31 -1.90
C GLU A 609 2.82 -22.59 -1.24
N PRO A 610 2.03 -23.54 -1.79
CA PRO A 610 0.75 -23.91 -1.19
C PRO A 610 0.90 -24.45 0.24
N GLY A 611 0.10 -23.93 1.16
CA GLY A 611 0.03 -24.44 2.55
C GLY A 611 0.88 -23.70 3.57
N VAL A 612 1.80 -22.82 3.15
CA VAL A 612 2.51 -21.91 4.08
C VAL A 612 1.54 -20.93 4.76
N LEU A 613 1.93 -20.37 5.88
CA LEU A 613 1.07 -19.45 6.64
C LEU A 613 0.64 -18.24 5.81
N HIS A 614 1.56 -17.64 5.08
CA HIS A 614 1.30 -16.49 4.21
C HIS A 614 0.27 -16.82 3.12
N TRP A 615 0.39 -17.99 2.47
CA TRP A 615 -0.62 -18.46 1.51
C TRP A 615 -2.02 -18.55 2.15
N LYS A 616 -2.13 -19.10 3.38
CA LYS A 616 -3.39 -19.17 4.13
C LYS A 616 -3.91 -17.78 4.52
N ALA A 617 -3.02 -16.83 4.82
CA ALA A 617 -3.37 -15.45 5.12
C ALA A 617 -4.05 -14.77 3.92
N LEU A 618 -3.51 -14.93 2.70
CA LEU A 618 -4.13 -14.38 1.49
C LEU A 618 -5.51 -15.00 1.21
N PHE A 619 -5.69 -16.29 1.46
CA PHE A 619 -7.02 -16.92 1.37
C PHE A 619 -7.99 -16.40 2.43
N MET A 620 -7.50 -16.08 3.64
CA MET A 620 -8.32 -15.44 4.67
C MET A 620 -8.75 -14.02 4.24
N VAL A 621 -7.85 -13.22 3.65
CA VAL A 621 -8.20 -11.91 3.06
C VAL A 621 -9.24 -12.08 1.95
N GLY A 622 -9.06 -13.07 1.07
CA GLY A 622 -10.03 -13.41 0.01
C GLY A 622 -11.39 -13.83 0.56
N LEU A 623 -11.43 -14.59 1.65
CA LEU A 623 -12.67 -14.98 2.32
C LEU A 623 -13.38 -13.75 2.92
N VAL A 624 -12.66 -12.85 3.56
CA VAL A 624 -13.22 -11.59 4.09
C VAL A 624 -13.79 -10.74 2.96
N LEU A 625 -13.04 -10.57 1.87
CA LEU A 625 -13.51 -9.83 0.69
C LEU A 625 -14.79 -10.45 0.10
N PHE A 626 -14.84 -11.78 0.00
CA PHE A 626 -16.04 -12.50 -0.44
C PHE A 626 -17.23 -12.22 0.48
N LEU A 627 -17.06 -12.27 1.78
CA LEU A 627 -18.13 -11.98 2.77
C LEU A 627 -18.61 -10.53 2.68
N ILE A 628 -17.69 -9.57 2.47
CA ILE A 628 -18.03 -8.16 2.24
C ILE A 628 -18.88 -8.02 0.97
N SER A 629 -18.44 -8.60 -0.15
CA SER A 629 -19.15 -8.57 -1.42
C SER A 629 -20.53 -9.21 -1.32
N LEU A 630 -20.64 -10.35 -0.64
CA LEU A 630 -21.92 -11.03 -0.39
C LEU A 630 -22.86 -10.16 0.46
N SER A 631 -22.34 -9.47 1.47
CA SER A 631 -23.09 -8.57 2.33
C SER A 631 -23.64 -7.38 1.55
N ILE A 632 -22.81 -6.74 0.73
CA ILE A 632 -23.22 -5.62 -0.15
C ILE A 632 -24.33 -6.06 -1.09
N ASN A 633 -24.18 -7.21 -1.78
CA ASN A 633 -25.18 -7.74 -2.69
C ASN A 633 -26.50 -8.10 -1.97
N SER A 634 -26.40 -8.67 -0.76
CA SER A 634 -27.60 -9.00 0.05
C SER A 634 -28.38 -7.75 0.48
N VAL A 635 -27.65 -6.68 0.86
CA VAL A 635 -28.26 -5.38 1.19
C VAL A 635 -28.94 -4.80 -0.06
N CYS A 636 -28.26 -4.83 -1.22
CA CYS A 636 -28.80 -4.36 -2.49
C CYS A 636 -30.14 -5.06 -2.82
N GLN A 637 -30.19 -6.39 -2.76
CA GLN A 637 -31.41 -7.15 -3.03
C GLN A 637 -32.56 -6.82 -2.05
N ARG A 638 -32.25 -6.59 -0.76
CA ARG A 638 -33.26 -6.17 0.22
C ARG A 638 -33.82 -4.79 -0.05
N VAL A 639 -32.97 -3.85 -0.51
CA VAL A 639 -33.42 -2.50 -0.89
C VAL A 639 -34.37 -2.56 -2.10
N ILE A 640 -34.02 -3.36 -3.12
CA ILE A 640 -34.90 -3.56 -4.31
C ILE A 640 -36.24 -4.18 -3.91
N SER A 641 -36.21 -5.26 -3.12
CA SER A 641 -37.42 -6.03 -2.79
C SER A 641 -38.40 -5.30 -1.86
N ARG A 642 -37.95 -4.39 -1.00
CA ARG A 642 -38.78 -3.61 -0.09
C ARG A 642 -39.69 -2.59 -0.81
N LYS A 643 -39.33 -2.10 -1.98
CA LYS A 643 -40.12 -1.11 -2.75
C LYS A 643 -40.97 -1.76 -3.84
N SER A 644 -40.82 -3.06 -4.10
CA SER A 644 -41.70 -3.82 -5.02
C SER A 644 -43.00 -4.31 -4.34
N ARG A 645 -43.13 -4.08 -3.04
CA ARG A 645 -44.36 -4.26 -2.26
C ARG A 645 -44.98 -2.90 -1.94
#